data_fe287c3a0326e12ac57660c9e7173e84
#
_entry.id   fe287c3a0326e12ac57660c9e7173e84
#
_cell.length_a   1.000
_cell.length_b   1.000
_cell.length_c   1.000
_cell.angle_alpha   90.00
_cell.angle_beta   90.00
_cell.angle_gamma   90.00
#
_symmetry.space_group_name_H-M   'P 1'
#
loop_
_entity.id
_entity.type
_entity.pdbx_description
1 polymer ?
#
loop_
_entity_poly.entity_id
_entity_poly.type
_entity_poly.pdbx_seq_one_letter_code
_entity_poly.pdbx_strand_id
1 'polypeptide(L)'
;MRAAAQDEDQRTRPRGRWRMLPWAVVALWAAVIAIAGPAAGKLGDVQVNRAVDYLPASADSTQVAKIQDMLPGGESTDLVLVYHRDGGLTAADRATAARQTAGVAAAHTLTAPPRAVPSEDGTTRMYPVSTTAPGQDDEARTAFVDDVRETVKGGGGLGVEVGGPGALNADAQKVYGSLGGPLLYTTVAVVAILLILIYRSPLLWLVPLAVAGVADALSMAVVHGLNRGFDVTVTGQSSAVMTILVFGAGTDYALLLVSRYREELTRAARPHEAMAAALRGCGPAVLASSATVAAGLLCLLAADLTSSRGMGPIAAVGVLCALLAMLTLLPAVLVLLGRRVFWPLVPVYGSEPKKRRSLFAAMGGSAGRRPVAVLVTGGVLLGALSLGAFNLPGDLKQADSFTSTPDSVAAMTTLADAYPGRSSQPITVLAPTDRAGAALAKARTTEGVASVERGRSGGGWTELSVVAEARPETAGERDTIRALRENLDGSHVGGPGAQQMDLETASSRDLGIVVPLVLLSVLLILIVLLRSLVAPLLLVAAVVAVWGASLGIGGLLFEPVLGLRGTDPGLPLLTFVFLVALGVDYGIFLMHRVREEARRGAGPTEAALTALRTTGGVIASAGLVLAATFAVLTNMPLTSLVEMGFVIAVGVLLDTFLVRTYLVTSASVALQRRMWWPGALSRTPVAPAPREPELVGTP
;
A
#
# COMPACT_ATOMS: atom_id res chain seq x y z
N MET A 1 20.37 -65.94 8.81
CA MET A 1 19.45 -64.93 8.20
C MET A 1 19.21 -63.64 9.01
N ARG A 2 19.51 -63.54 10.29
CA ARG A 2 19.37 -62.28 11.09
C ARG A 2 20.56 -61.34 10.97
N ALA A 3 21.74 -61.76 10.56
CA ALA A 3 22.92 -60.91 10.41
C ALA A 3 22.97 -60.13 9.08
N ALA A 4 22.28 -60.61 8.01
CA ALA A 4 22.25 -59.96 6.72
C ALA A 4 21.25 -58.75 6.68
N ALA A 5 20.20 -58.80 7.52
CA ALA A 5 19.21 -57.68 7.63
C ALA A 5 19.75 -56.49 8.42
N GLN A 6 20.77 -56.65 9.25
CA GLN A 6 21.39 -55.54 10.02
C GLN A 6 22.44 -54.78 9.21
N ASP A 7 22.99 -55.35 8.14
CA ASP A 7 24.02 -54.72 7.31
C ASP A 7 23.43 -53.88 6.15
N GLU A 8 22.18 -54.13 5.77
CA GLU A 8 21.45 -53.33 4.78
C GLU A 8 20.95 -52.00 5.33
N ASP A 9 20.64 -51.90 6.65
CA ASP A 9 20.20 -50.70 7.33
C ASP A 9 21.36 -49.70 7.62
N GLN A 10 22.62 -50.15 7.52
CA GLN A 10 23.80 -49.29 7.68
C GLN A 10 24.28 -48.62 6.36
N ARG A 11 23.78 -49.00 5.20
CA ARG A 11 24.24 -48.48 3.88
C ARG A 11 23.48 -47.23 3.39
N THR A 12 22.41 -46.78 4.08
CA THR A 12 21.64 -45.59 3.70
C THR A 12 21.80 -44.42 4.66
N ARG A 13 22.95 -44.25 5.30
CA ARG A 13 23.25 -43.02 6.03
C ARG A 13 23.73 -41.97 5.08
N PRO A 14 22.93 -40.94 4.71
CA PRO A 14 23.44 -39.77 4.02
C PRO A 14 24.38 -39.04 5.01
N ARG A 15 25.65 -39.16 4.69
CA ARG A 15 26.78 -38.67 5.52
C ARG A 15 26.78 -37.13 5.57
N GLY A 16 26.88 -36.56 6.78
CA GLY A 16 27.48 -35.24 7.10
C GLY A 16 26.93 -33.97 6.41
N ARG A 17 26.78 -33.98 5.11
CA ARG A 17 26.44 -32.82 4.28
C ARG A 17 25.05 -32.20 4.56
N TRP A 18 24.03 -33.00 4.86
CA TRP A 18 22.68 -32.52 5.17
C TRP A 18 22.54 -31.84 6.54
N ARG A 19 23.45 -32.13 7.48
CA ARG A 19 23.47 -31.46 8.80
C ARG A 19 24.10 -30.06 8.75
N MET A 20 24.97 -29.80 7.77
CA MET A 20 25.63 -28.50 7.59
C MET A 20 24.82 -27.53 6.73
N LEU A 21 23.87 -28.03 5.91
CA LEU A 21 23.07 -27.20 5.00
C LEU A 21 22.31 -26.05 5.71
N PRO A 22 21.60 -26.27 6.85
CA PRO A 22 20.92 -25.16 7.53
C PRO A 22 21.89 -24.09 8.02
N TRP A 23 23.06 -24.48 8.54
CA TRP A 23 24.10 -23.54 8.97
C TRP A 23 24.70 -22.77 7.80
N ALA A 24 24.91 -23.42 6.67
CA ALA A 24 25.39 -22.75 5.46
C ALA A 24 24.38 -21.71 4.95
N VAL A 25 23.08 -22.03 4.99
CA VAL A 25 22.01 -21.08 4.61
C VAL A 25 21.97 -19.88 5.57
N VAL A 26 22.04 -20.10 6.87
CA VAL A 26 22.07 -19.00 7.87
C VAL A 26 23.32 -18.14 7.68
N ALA A 27 24.50 -18.75 7.46
CA ALA A 27 25.73 -18.02 7.21
C ALA A 27 25.66 -17.19 5.89
N LEU A 28 25.07 -17.77 4.83
CA LEU A 28 24.83 -17.06 3.58
C LEU A 28 23.93 -15.83 3.80
N TRP A 29 22.82 -15.97 4.53
CA TRP A 29 21.93 -14.87 4.84
C TRP A 29 22.58 -13.81 5.73
N ALA A 30 23.41 -14.21 6.69
CA ALA A 30 24.20 -13.28 7.50
C ALA A 30 25.16 -12.44 6.62
N ALA A 31 25.81 -13.08 5.63
CA ALA A 31 26.65 -12.37 4.66
C ALA A 31 25.82 -11.45 3.76
N VAL A 32 24.65 -11.90 3.29
CA VAL A 32 23.73 -11.06 2.48
C VAL A 32 23.33 -9.81 3.27
N ILE A 33 22.95 -9.94 4.54
CA ILE A 33 22.57 -8.81 5.38
C ILE A 33 23.74 -7.88 5.69
N ALA A 34 24.93 -8.42 5.91
CA ALA A 34 26.13 -7.60 6.12
C ALA A 34 26.43 -6.69 4.89
N ILE A 35 26.13 -7.18 3.68
CA ILE A 35 26.30 -6.43 2.43
C ILE A 35 25.10 -5.48 2.18
N ALA A 36 23.89 -5.98 2.41
CA ALA A 36 22.65 -5.25 2.11
C ALA A 36 22.33 -4.15 3.14
N GLY A 37 22.70 -4.35 4.42
CA GLY A 37 22.37 -3.42 5.52
C GLY A 37 22.77 -1.96 5.26
N PRO A 38 24.01 -1.67 4.85
CA PRO A 38 24.44 -0.31 4.53
C PRO A 38 23.67 0.31 3.35
N ALA A 39 23.24 -0.50 2.37
CA ALA A 39 22.46 -0.03 1.24
C ALA A 39 20.98 0.21 1.63
N ALA A 40 20.44 -0.64 2.50
CA ALA A 40 19.08 -0.47 3.04
C ALA A 40 18.93 0.85 3.80
N GLY A 41 19.94 1.23 4.60
CA GLY A 41 19.95 2.50 5.33
C GLY A 41 19.96 3.75 4.45
N LYS A 42 20.35 3.63 3.17
CA LYS A 42 20.42 4.73 2.20
C LYS A 42 19.15 4.86 1.34
N LEU A 43 18.12 4.04 1.56
CA LEU A 43 16.88 4.12 0.77
C LEU A 43 16.17 5.46 0.99
N GLY A 44 16.22 5.99 2.23
CA GLY A 44 15.67 7.32 2.56
C GLY A 44 16.25 8.45 1.72
N ASP A 45 17.54 8.40 1.41
CA ASP A 45 18.25 9.45 0.69
C ASP A 45 17.83 9.59 -0.79
N VAL A 46 17.15 8.56 -1.34
CA VAL A 46 16.70 8.53 -2.74
C VAL A 46 15.17 8.64 -2.88
N GLN A 47 14.46 8.85 -1.77
CA GLN A 47 13.01 9.05 -1.80
C GLN A 47 12.67 10.45 -2.30
N VAL A 48 11.70 10.51 -3.21
CA VAL A 48 11.12 11.76 -3.70
C VAL A 48 9.67 11.86 -3.24
N ASN A 49 9.30 12.98 -2.62
CA ASN A 49 8.01 13.14 -1.96
C ASN A 49 7.28 14.44 -2.34
N ARG A 50 7.77 15.19 -3.37
CA ARG A 50 7.05 16.35 -3.88
C ARG A 50 5.81 15.89 -4.67
N ALA A 51 4.70 16.61 -4.54
CA ALA A 51 3.44 16.25 -5.23
C ALA A 51 3.64 16.08 -6.75
N VAL A 52 4.47 16.90 -7.37
CA VAL A 52 4.78 16.85 -8.79
C VAL A 52 5.51 15.56 -9.22
N ASP A 53 6.28 14.94 -8.32
CA ASP A 53 7.03 13.72 -8.62
C ASP A 53 6.12 12.48 -8.74
N TYR A 54 4.86 12.62 -8.32
CA TYR A 54 3.83 11.58 -8.44
C TYR A 54 3.15 11.57 -9.82
N LEU A 55 3.19 12.72 -10.52
CA LEU A 55 2.50 12.94 -11.79
C LEU A 55 3.24 12.31 -12.99
N PRO A 56 2.56 12.10 -14.12
CA PRO A 56 3.21 11.71 -15.36
C PRO A 56 4.28 12.74 -15.78
N ALA A 57 5.39 12.23 -16.30
CA ALA A 57 6.46 13.10 -16.81
C ALA A 57 6.00 14.02 -17.96
N SER A 58 4.93 13.62 -18.67
CA SER A 58 4.32 14.36 -19.78
C SER A 58 3.28 15.39 -19.35
N ALA A 59 2.87 15.40 -18.07
CA ALA A 59 1.85 16.33 -17.58
C ALA A 59 2.36 17.78 -17.63
N ASP A 60 1.46 18.71 -17.97
CA ASP A 60 1.80 20.13 -18.08
C ASP A 60 2.34 20.70 -16.75
N SER A 61 1.71 20.33 -15.63
CA SER A 61 2.18 20.71 -14.30
C SER A 61 3.56 20.17 -13.95
N THR A 62 3.94 18.97 -14.46
CA THR A 62 5.30 18.44 -14.32
C THR A 62 6.31 19.24 -15.13
N GLN A 63 5.94 19.67 -16.34
CA GLN A 63 6.80 20.54 -17.15
C GLN A 63 6.98 21.91 -16.49
N VAL A 64 5.89 22.49 -15.96
CA VAL A 64 5.96 23.74 -15.19
C VAL A 64 6.96 23.65 -14.04
N ALA A 65 6.85 22.59 -13.21
CA ALA A 65 7.76 22.42 -12.08
C ALA A 65 9.23 22.30 -12.50
N LYS A 66 9.52 21.49 -13.53
CA LYS A 66 10.89 21.34 -14.07
C LYS A 66 11.48 22.65 -14.58
N ILE A 67 10.66 23.45 -15.27
CA ILE A 67 11.12 24.74 -15.78
C ILE A 67 11.27 25.74 -14.62
N GLN A 68 10.37 25.75 -13.64
CA GLN A 68 10.47 26.61 -12.46
C GLN A 68 11.76 26.34 -11.65
N ASP A 69 12.18 25.08 -11.52
CA ASP A 69 13.45 24.71 -10.87
C ASP A 69 14.68 25.27 -11.59
N MET A 70 14.56 25.52 -12.92
CA MET A 70 15.63 26.11 -13.74
C MET A 70 15.60 27.65 -13.81
N LEU A 71 14.50 28.29 -13.36
CA LEU A 71 14.42 29.76 -13.36
C LEU A 71 15.30 30.37 -12.25
N PRO A 72 15.79 31.60 -12.42
CA PRO A 72 16.47 32.31 -11.35
C PRO A 72 15.65 32.38 -10.08
N GLY A 73 16.18 31.86 -8.96
CA GLY A 73 15.45 31.72 -7.69
C GLY A 73 14.55 30.46 -7.62
N GLY A 74 14.69 29.50 -8.53
CA GLY A 74 14.02 28.18 -8.44
C GLY A 74 14.51 27.35 -7.25
N GLU A 75 15.68 27.66 -6.72
CA GLU A 75 16.22 27.05 -5.50
C GLU A 75 15.73 27.75 -4.22
N SER A 76 14.88 28.79 -4.33
CA SER A 76 14.42 29.52 -3.16
C SER A 76 13.46 28.69 -2.30
N THR A 77 13.57 28.88 -0.99
CA THR A 77 12.60 28.43 -0.01
C THR A 77 11.72 29.62 0.36
N ASP A 78 10.49 29.60 -0.12
CA ASP A 78 9.55 30.71 0.06
C ASP A 78 8.57 30.40 1.20
N LEU A 79 8.55 31.27 2.20
CA LEU A 79 7.68 31.19 3.37
C LEU A 79 6.78 32.43 3.45
N VAL A 80 5.67 32.31 4.15
CA VAL A 80 4.81 33.42 4.51
C VAL A 80 4.55 33.34 6.01
N LEU A 81 5.03 34.36 6.76
CA LEU A 81 4.72 34.48 8.18
C LEU A 81 3.37 35.19 8.32
N VAL A 82 2.42 34.55 8.98
CA VAL A 82 1.04 35.02 9.13
C VAL A 82 0.79 35.36 10.61
N TYR A 83 0.45 36.59 10.88
CA TYR A 83 0.06 37.08 12.20
C TYR A 83 -1.40 37.46 12.17
N HIS A 84 -2.21 36.85 13.01
CA HIS A 84 -3.64 37.09 13.03
C HIS A 84 -4.19 37.21 14.46
N ARG A 85 -5.28 37.94 14.61
CA ARG A 85 -6.05 38.07 15.87
C ARG A 85 -7.53 38.31 15.58
N ASP A 86 -8.38 37.54 16.22
CA ASP A 86 -9.81 37.77 16.20
C ASP A 86 -10.10 39.17 16.78
N GLY A 87 -10.80 40.01 15.99
CA GLY A 87 -11.10 41.39 16.38
C GLY A 87 -10.06 42.45 16.04
N GLY A 88 -8.99 42.06 15.34
CA GLY A 88 -7.97 42.98 14.78
C GLY A 88 -6.65 43.03 15.55
N LEU A 89 -5.57 43.25 14.82
CA LEU A 89 -4.21 43.33 15.38
C LEU A 89 -4.00 44.64 16.16
N THR A 90 -3.57 44.49 17.39
CA THR A 90 -3.21 45.66 18.26
C THR A 90 -1.88 46.28 17.84
N ALA A 91 -1.55 47.45 18.37
CA ALA A 91 -0.24 48.08 18.15
C ALA A 91 0.90 47.23 18.73
N ALA A 92 0.65 46.53 19.86
CA ALA A 92 1.63 45.61 20.46
C ALA A 92 1.87 44.38 19.59
N ASP A 93 0.82 43.82 18.97
CA ASP A 93 0.93 42.68 18.05
C ASP A 93 1.77 43.07 16.83
N ARG A 94 1.49 44.22 16.23
CA ARG A 94 2.23 44.76 15.10
C ARG A 94 3.72 44.96 15.42
N ALA A 95 4.01 45.47 16.63
CA ALA A 95 5.39 45.62 17.09
C ALA A 95 6.08 44.28 17.34
N THR A 96 5.34 43.28 17.85
CA THR A 96 5.85 41.91 18.02
C THR A 96 6.15 41.27 16.69
N ALA A 97 5.23 41.32 15.72
CA ALA A 97 5.43 40.80 14.36
C ALA A 97 6.66 41.43 13.68
N ALA A 98 6.80 42.76 13.81
CA ALA A 98 7.98 43.45 13.23
C ALA A 98 9.30 43.02 13.90
N ARG A 99 9.34 42.85 15.23
CA ARG A 99 10.55 42.36 15.94
C ARG A 99 10.92 40.95 15.57
N GLN A 100 9.95 40.03 15.53
CA GLN A 100 10.17 38.64 15.21
C GLN A 100 10.64 38.48 13.74
N THR A 101 9.99 39.18 12.81
CA THR A 101 10.39 39.20 11.40
C THR A 101 11.77 39.79 11.20
N ALA A 102 12.14 40.84 11.94
CA ALA A 102 13.51 41.39 11.95
C ALA A 102 14.53 40.40 12.53
N GLY A 103 14.12 39.60 13.54
CA GLY A 103 14.93 38.49 14.08
C GLY A 103 15.24 37.44 13.01
N VAL A 104 14.25 37.00 12.25
CA VAL A 104 14.43 36.08 11.12
C VAL A 104 15.39 36.67 10.08
N ALA A 105 15.23 37.93 9.71
CA ALA A 105 16.11 38.61 8.75
C ALA A 105 17.54 38.81 9.27
N ALA A 106 17.75 38.87 10.58
CA ALA A 106 19.06 38.94 11.18
C ALA A 106 19.78 37.58 11.28
N ALA A 107 19.00 36.49 11.46
CA ALA A 107 19.51 35.12 11.59
C ALA A 107 19.82 34.48 10.24
N HIS A 108 19.09 34.86 9.18
CA HIS A 108 19.15 34.18 7.87
C HIS A 108 19.44 35.17 6.74
N THR A 109 20.16 34.68 5.70
CA THR A 109 20.38 35.43 4.47
C THR A 109 19.14 35.37 3.60
N LEU A 110 18.35 36.47 3.60
CA LEU A 110 17.13 36.57 2.81
C LEU A 110 17.39 37.21 1.45
N THR A 111 16.63 36.85 0.44
CA THR A 111 16.73 37.43 -0.93
C THR A 111 16.24 38.90 -0.95
N ALA A 112 15.33 39.27 -0.05
CA ALA A 112 14.81 40.60 0.13
C ALA A 112 14.36 40.83 1.57
N PRO A 113 14.40 42.07 2.08
CA PRO A 113 13.89 42.38 3.40
C PRO A 113 12.36 42.13 3.44
N PRO A 114 11.84 41.40 4.47
CA PRO A 114 10.43 41.10 4.60
C PRO A 114 9.60 42.38 4.73
N ARG A 115 8.55 42.50 3.95
CA ARG A 115 7.63 43.66 4.00
C ARG A 115 6.27 43.21 4.51
N ALA A 116 5.70 44.00 5.42
CA ALA A 116 4.37 43.77 5.96
C ALA A 116 3.28 44.03 4.90
N VAL A 117 2.39 43.10 4.71
CA VAL A 117 1.18 43.25 3.91
C VAL A 117 -0.01 43.07 4.84
N PRO A 118 -0.75 44.16 5.19
CA PRO A 118 -1.94 44.06 6.03
C PRO A 118 -3.14 43.54 5.23
N SER A 119 -4.07 42.84 5.90
CA SER A 119 -5.39 42.53 5.37
C SER A 119 -6.29 43.79 5.37
N GLU A 120 -7.33 43.79 4.53
CA GLU A 120 -8.24 44.95 4.44
C GLU A 120 -9.01 45.19 5.72
N ASP A 121 -9.36 44.13 6.45
CA ASP A 121 -10.09 44.18 7.75
C ASP A 121 -9.18 44.47 8.95
N GLY A 122 -7.85 44.46 8.78
CA GLY A 122 -6.86 44.70 9.83
C GLY A 122 -6.72 43.54 10.83
N THR A 123 -7.35 42.38 10.60
CA THR A 123 -7.25 41.19 11.47
C THR A 123 -5.98 40.43 11.27
N THR A 124 -5.40 40.49 10.06
CA THR A 124 -4.27 39.69 9.66
C THR A 124 -3.14 40.55 9.03
N ARG A 125 -1.92 40.10 9.20
CA ARG A 125 -0.73 40.68 8.55
C ARG A 125 0.21 39.58 8.13
N MET A 126 0.60 39.57 6.85
CA MET A 126 1.57 38.64 6.34
C MET A 126 2.92 39.30 6.01
N TYR A 127 4.00 38.48 6.12
CA TYR A 127 5.34 38.85 5.73
C TYR A 127 5.91 37.73 4.83
N PRO A 128 6.04 37.97 3.52
CA PRO A 128 6.77 37.06 2.64
C PRO A 128 8.26 37.03 3.03
N VAL A 129 8.82 35.83 3.13
CA VAL A 129 10.22 35.55 3.44
C VAL A 129 10.74 34.56 2.41
N SER A 130 11.85 34.88 1.77
CA SER A 130 12.47 34.00 0.75
C SER A 130 13.97 33.93 0.99
N THR A 131 14.53 32.71 0.87
CA THR A 131 15.97 32.46 0.98
C THR A 131 16.43 31.44 -0.05
N THR A 132 17.64 31.56 -0.55
CA THR A 132 18.33 30.58 -1.40
C THR A 132 19.43 29.83 -0.65
N ALA A 133 19.69 30.18 0.63
CA ALA A 133 20.81 29.64 1.40
C ALA A 133 20.77 28.10 1.60
N PRO A 134 19.59 27.43 1.82
CA PRO A 134 19.53 25.97 1.89
C PRO A 134 19.79 25.25 0.56
N GLY A 135 19.72 25.94 -0.57
CA GLY A 135 19.80 25.32 -1.89
C GLY A 135 18.70 24.31 -2.14
N GLN A 136 19.04 23.15 -2.72
CA GLN A 136 18.10 22.03 -2.99
C GLN A 136 18.10 20.93 -1.93
N ASP A 137 18.81 21.11 -0.82
CA ASP A 137 18.88 20.15 0.28
C ASP A 137 17.59 20.24 1.12
N ASP A 138 16.78 19.18 1.07
CA ASP A 138 15.48 19.11 1.76
C ASP A 138 15.63 19.10 3.29
N GLU A 139 16.72 18.54 3.83
CA GLU A 139 16.98 18.55 5.27
C GLU A 139 17.34 19.98 5.72
N ALA A 140 18.19 20.68 4.99
CA ALA A 140 18.54 22.08 5.26
C ALA A 140 17.34 23.01 5.09
N ARG A 141 16.44 22.76 4.12
CA ARG A 141 15.18 23.51 3.95
C ARG A 141 14.25 23.31 5.15
N THR A 142 14.11 22.06 5.59
CA THR A 142 13.28 21.72 6.75
C THR A 142 13.84 22.36 8.02
N ALA A 143 15.14 22.31 8.23
CA ALA A 143 15.80 22.96 9.38
C ALA A 143 15.60 24.48 9.37
N PHE A 144 15.68 25.12 8.20
CA PHE A 144 15.39 26.55 8.06
C PHE A 144 13.95 26.89 8.49
N VAL A 145 12.96 26.10 8.03
CA VAL A 145 11.54 26.30 8.41
C VAL A 145 11.35 26.16 9.92
N ASP A 146 12.02 25.19 10.54
CA ASP A 146 11.93 24.96 11.98
C ASP A 146 12.53 26.10 12.80
N ASP A 147 13.69 26.61 12.39
CA ASP A 147 14.34 27.73 13.03
C ASP A 147 13.50 29.02 12.92
N VAL A 148 12.86 29.23 11.75
CA VAL A 148 11.88 30.31 11.59
C VAL A 148 10.71 30.14 12.54
N ARG A 149 10.13 28.94 12.67
CA ARG A 149 9.03 28.64 13.60
C ARG A 149 9.42 28.85 15.07
N GLU A 150 10.68 28.55 15.42
CA GLU A 150 11.17 28.80 16.78
C GLU A 150 11.32 30.31 17.06
N THR A 151 11.67 31.08 16.06
CA THR A 151 11.86 32.54 16.17
C THR A 151 10.52 33.27 16.24
N VAL A 152 9.47 32.79 15.52
CA VAL A 152 8.16 33.44 15.46
C VAL A 152 7.16 32.64 16.31
N LYS A 153 6.83 33.16 17.48
CA LYS A 153 5.88 32.49 18.42
C LYS A 153 4.72 33.40 18.73
N GLY A 154 3.52 32.84 18.73
CA GLY A 154 2.30 33.49 19.18
C GLY A 154 2.21 33.58 20.70
N GLY A 155 1.28 34.35 21.18
CA GLY A 155 1.00 34.47 22.61
C GLY A 155 0.02 35.60 22.93
N GLY A 156 -0.66 35.52 24.06
CA GLY A 156 -1.59 36.56 24.50
C GLY A 156 -2.75 36.82 23.52
N GLY A 157 -3.19 35.79 22.81
CA GLY A 157 -4.24 35.87 21.79
C GLY A 157 -3.78 36.28 20.39
N LEU A 158 -2.46 36.47 20.16
CA LEU A 158 -1.87 36.59 18.84
C LEU A 158 -1.59 35.22 18.28
N GLY A 159 -2.26 34.83 17.17
CA GLY A 159 -1.96 33.67 16.37
C GLY A 159 -0.78 33.99 15.46
N VAL A 160 0.17 33.04 15.35
CA VAL A 160 1.31 33.12 14.43
C VAL A 160 1.48 31.78 13.75
N GLU A 161 1.46 31.78 12.43
CA GLU A 161 1.55 30.61 11.57
C GLU A 161 2.61 30.83 10.51
N VAL A 162 3.30 29.75 10.10
CA VAL A 162 4.31 29.76 9.04
C VAL A 162 3.82 28.95 7.86
N GLY A 163 3.39 29.63 6.81
CA GLY A 163 2.87 29.06 5.59
C GLY A 163 3.80 29.25 4.39
N GLY A 164 3.25 29.00 3.21
CA GLY A 164 3.94 29.12 1.94
C GLY A 164 4.50 27.76 1.44
N PRO A 165 4.93 27.69 0.16
CA PRO A 165 5.39 26.45 -0.47
C PRO A 165 6.53 25.76 0.30
N GLY A 166 7.48 26.52 0.83
CA GLY A 166 8.60 25.99 1.60
C GLY A 166 8.14 25.33 2.91
N ALA A 167 7.20 25.95 3.63
CA ALA A 167 6.66 25.39 4.87
C ALA A 167 5.85 24.09 4.60
N LEU A 168 5.04 24.09 3.53
CA LEU A 168 4.27 22.93 3.12
C LEU A 168 5.17 21.74 2.74
N ASN A 169 6.23 21.99 1.98
CA ASN A 169 7.21 20.96 1.65
C ASN A 169 7.94 20.43 2.89
N ALA A 170 8.34 21.29 3.82
CA ALA A 170 8.97 20.89 5.08
C ALA A 170 8.04 20.02 5.94
N ASP A 171 6.76 20.38 6.04
CA ASP A 171 5.75 19.58 6.77
C ASP A 171 5.51 18.24 6.07
N ALA A 172 5.41 18.20 4.76
CA ALA A 172 5.31 16.97 3.98
C ALA A 172 6.53 16.05 4.22
N GLN A 173 7.75 16.60 4.16
CA GLN A 173 8.98 15.83 4.42
C GLN A 173 9.01 15.26 5.85
N LYS A 174 8.60 16.02 6.86
CA LYS A 174 8.48 15.51 8.23
C LYS A 174 7.49 14.37 8.35
N VAL A 175 6.33 14.50 7.69
CA VAL A 175 5.29 13.46 7.66
C VAL A 175 5.85 12.20 7.01
N TYR A 176 6.46 12.31 5.85
CA TYR A 176 7.08 11.16 5.17
C TYR A 176 8.26 10.56 5.95
N GLY A 177 9.10 11.38 6.55
CA GLY A 177 10.19 10.93 7.41
C GLY A 177 9.70 10.17 8.66
N SER A 178 8.53 10.55 9.18
CA SER A 178 7.90 9.87 10.32
C SER A 178 7.33 8.49 9.97
N LEU A 179 7.11 8.17 8.68
CA LEU A 179 6.57 6.88 8.26
C LEU A 179 7.53 5.72 8.53
N GLY A 180 8.85 5.93 8.45
CA GLY A 180 9.83 4.84 8.53
C GLY A 180 9.83 4.11 9.87
N GLY A 181 10.19 4.78 10.95
CA GLY A 181 10.34 4.19 12.28
C GLY A 181 9.00 3.78 12.93
N PRO A 182 8.06 4.70 13.14
CA PRO A 182 6.77 4.42 13.79
C PRO A 182 5.96 3.35 13.07
N LEU A 183 5.91 3.36 11.73
CA LEU A 183 5.23 2.35 10.93
C LEU A 183 5.83 0.96 11.16
N LEU A 184 7.16 0.84 11.11
CA LEU A 184 7.86 -0.43 11.32
C LEU A 184 7.58 -0.98 12.72
N TYR A 185 7.75 -0.16 13.76
CA TYR A 185 7.53 -0.61 15.16
C TYR A 185 6.08 -1.01 15.41
N THR A 186 5.11 -0.25 14.90
CA THR A 186 3.69 -0.58 15.05
C THR A 186 3.34 -1.86 14.30
N THR A 187 3.82 -2.02 13.07
CA THR A 187 3.63 -3.26 12.28
C THR A 187 4.22 -4.46 12.99
N VAL A 188 5.47 -4.36 13.45
CA VAL A 188 6.14 -5.42 14.20
C VAL A 188 5.37 -5.79 15.46
N ALA A 189 4.90 -4.81 16.23
CA ALA A 189 4.13 -5.05 17.45
C ALA A 189 2.78 -5.75 17.16
N VAL A 190 2.03 -5.29 16.17
CA VAL A 190 0.74 -5.88 15.78
C VAL A 190 0.93 -7.32 15.29
N VAL A 191 1.90 -7.54 14.40
CA VAL A 191 2.20 -8.88 13.89
C VAL A 191 2.69 -9.79 15.01
N ALA A 192 3.54 -9.32 15.92
CA ALA A 192 4.03 -10.10 17.06
C ALA A 192 2.87 -10.56 17.95
N ILE A 193 1.96 -9.64 18.32
CA ILE A 193 0.79 -9.97 19.15
C ILE A 193 -0.06 -11.05 18.47
N LEU A 194 -0.35 -10.89 17.17
CA LEU A 194 -1.16 -11.86 16.43
C LEU A 194 -0.47 -13.22 16.31
N LEU A 195 0.83 -13.24 16.00
CA LEU A 195 1.58 -14.49 15.91
C LEU A 195 1.65 -15.21 17.26
N ILE A 196 1.78 -14.49 18.40
CA ILE A 196 1.71 -15.07 19.75
C ILE A 196 0.34 -15.73 19.97
N LEU A 197 -0.75 -15.06 19.62
CA LEU A 197 -2.12 -15.58 19.74
C LEU A 197 -2.34 -16.83 18.88
N ILE A 198 -1.85 -16.82 17.63
CA ILE A 198 -2.04 -17.88 16.64
C ILE A 198 -1.18 -19.10 16.99
N TYR A 199 0.11 -18.91 17.21
CA TYR A 199 1.05 -20.01 17.47
C TYR A 199 0.95 -20.56 18.89
N ARG A 200 0.50 -19.73 19.84
CA ARG A 200 0.45 -20.08 21.26
C ARG A 200 1.78 -20.61 21.78
N SER A 201 2.87 -20.05 21.28
CA SER A 201 4.25 -20.37 21.66
C SER A 201 5.02 -19.08 21.89
N PRO A 202 5.72 -18.93 23.04
CA PRO A 202 6.44 -17.71 23.36
C PRO A 202 7.73 -17.52 22.55
N LEU A 203 8.19 -18.52 21.82
CA LEU A 203 9.42 -18.46 21.01
C LEU A 203 9.15 -18.49 19.51
N LEU A 204 8.10 -19.18 19.08
CA LEU A 204 7.85 -19.44 17.66
C LEU A 204 7.51 -18.17 16.86
N TRP A 205 6.85 -17.20 17.49
CA TRP A 205 6.48 -15.94 16.83
C TRP A 205 7.69 -15.10 16.40
N LEU A 206 8.78 -15.17 17.18
CA LEU A 206 9.98 -14.38 16.93
C LEU A 206 10.68 -14.81 15.64
N VAL A 207 10.65 -16.11 15.30
CA VAL A 207 11.37 -16.65 14.13
C VAL A 207 10.83 -16.10 12.81
N PRO A 208 9.51 -16.21 12.47
CA PRO A 208 8.97 -15.60 11.26
C PRO A 208 9.14 -14.09 11.22
N LEU A 209 8.98 -13.42 12.36
CA LEU A 209 9.11 -11.97 12.44
C LEU A 209 10.54 -11.49 12.18
N ALA A 210 11.54 -12.17 12.76
CA ALA A 210 12.94 -11.87 12.47
C ALA A 210 13.30 -12.13 11.00
N VAL A 211 12.77 -13.21 10.41
CA VAL A 211 12.98 -13.53 8.99
C VAL A 211 12.28 -12.48 8.09
N ALA A 212 11.11 -11.97 8.48
CA ALA A 212 10.45 -10.87 7.77
C ALA A 212 11.28 -9.58 7.84
N GLY A 213 11.87 -9.25 8.99
CA GLY A 213 12.78 -8.11 9.11
C GLY A 213 14.04 -8.23 8.23
N VAL A 214 14.59 -9.45 8.12
CA VAL A 214 15.70 -9.74 7.18
C VAL A 214 15.26 -9.56 5.73
N ALA A 215 14.05 -9.99 5.38
CA ALA A 215 13.49 -9.82 4.04
C ALA A 215 13.25 -8.34 3.71
N ASP A 216 12.78 -7.56 4.67
CA ASP A 216 12.54 -6.13 4.53
C ASP A 216 13.85 -5.37 4.30
N ALA A 217 14.89 -5.64 5.10
CA ALA A 217 16.21 -5.05 4.89
C ALA A 217 16.81 -5.42 3.51
N LEU A 218 16.62 -6.66 3.04
CA LEU A 218 17.04 -7.06 1.70
C LEU A 218 16.25 -6.31 0.63
N SER A 219 14.92 -6.18 0.79
CA SER A 219 14.09 -5.48 -0.19
C SER A 219 14.44 -4.00 -0.30
N MET A 220 14.71 -3.32 0.81
CA MET A 220 15.20 -1.93 0.82
C MET A 220 16.52 -1.78 0.05
N ALA A 221 17.46 -2.70 0.27
CA ALA A 221 18.73 -2.69 -0.46
C ALA A 221 18.58 -2.93 -1.97
N VAL A 222 17.71 -3.88 -2.35
CA VAL A 222 17.42 -4.16 -3.77
C VAL A 222 16.74 -2.97 -4.43
N VAL A 223 15.77 -2.35 -3.76
CA VAL A 223 15.07 -1.15 -4.27
C VAL A 223 16.03 0.02 -4.43
N HIS A 224 16.93 0.26 -3.47
CA HIS A 224 18.00 1.26 -3.62
C HIS A 224 18.87 0.97 -4.87
N GLY A 225 19.20 -0.29 -5.12
CA GLY A 225 19.92 -0.70 -6.32
C GLY A 225 19.13 -0.49 -7.61
N LEU A 226 17.82 -0.75 -7.62
CA LEU A 226 16.93 -0.52 -8.75
C LEU A 226 16.78 0.98 -9.07
N ASN A 227 16.68 1.84 -8.05
CA ASN A 227 16.67 3.28 -8.25
C ASN A 227 17.95 3.73 -8.99
N ARG A 228 19.12 3.28 -8.52
CA ARG A 228 20.42 3.67 -9.15
C ARG A 228 20.66 3.10 -10.54
N GLY A 229 20.14 1.89 -10.83
CA GLY A 229 20.39 1.19 -12.09
C GLY A 229 19.34 1.41 -13.17
N PHE A 230 18.11 1.71 -12.79
CA PHE A 230 16.95 1.78 -13.68
C PHE A 230 16.07 3.01 -13.46
N ASP A 231 16.51 3.98 -12.66
CA ASP A 231 15.78 5.23 -12.35
C ASP A 231 14.33 4.99 -11.85
N VAL A 232 14.11 3.89 -11.11
CA VAL A 232 12.80 3.61 -10.53
C VAL A 232 12.51 4.65 -9.45
N THR A 233 11.44 5.40 -9.61
CA THR A 233 11.01 6.41 -8.64
C THR A 233 10.58 5.75 -7.34
N VAL A 234 11.24 6.13 -6.24
CA VAL A 234 10.94 5.64 -4.89
C VAL A 234 10.28 6.77 -4.11
N THR A 235 9.06 6.52 -3.61
CA THR A 235 8.33 7.45 -2.74
C THR A 235 8.25 6.91 -1.32
N GLY A 236 8.02 7.78 -0.34
CA GLY A 236 7.75 7.35 1.04
C GLY A 236 6.55 6.41 1.13
N GLN A 237 5.51 6.66 0.33
CA GLN A 237 4.33 5.79 0.23
C GLN A 237 4.68 4.40 -0.30
N SER A 238 5.45 4.30 -1.39
CA SER A 238 5.83 3.01 -1.98
C SER A 238 6.71 2.19 -1.04
N SER A 239 7.61 2.84 -0.29
CA SER A 239 8.44 2.18 0.74
C SER A 239 7.61 1.67 1.90
N ALA A 240 6.65 2.47 2.40
CA ALA A 240 5.75 2.06 3.48
C ALA A 240 4.90 0.84 3.09
N VAL A 241 4.33 0.86 1.88
CA VAL A 241 3.54 -0.25 1.34
C VAL A 241 4.38 -1.51 1.15
N MET A 242 5.61 -1.37 0.65
CA MET A 242 6.56 -2.49 0.52
C MET A 242 6.82 -3.15 1.87
N THR A 243 7.15 -2.39 2.90
CA THR A 243 7.38 -2.91 4.26
C THR A 243 6.16 -3.67 4.77
N ILE A 244 4.96 -3.11 4.64
CA ILE A 244 3.71 -3.79 5.04
C ILE A 244 3.49 -5.09 4.28
N LEU A 245 3.75 -5.11 2.97
CA LEU A 245 3.65 -6.32 2.17
C LEU A 245 4.67 -7.39 2.59
N VAL A 246 5.91 -7.00 2.88
CA VAL A 246 6.94 -7.92 3.33
C VAL A 246 6.56 -8.58 4.66
N PHE A 247 6.09 -7.80 5.63
CA PHE A 247 5.63 -8.35 6.91
C PHE A 247 4.30 -9.11 6.76
N GLY A 248 3.34 -8.61 6.00
CA GLY A 248 2.04 -9.23 5.77
C GLY A 248 2.16 -10.55 4.99
N ALA A 249 2.59 -10.50 3.73
CA ALA A 249 2.73 -11.69 2.89
C ALA A 249 3.82 -12.65 3.42
N GLY A 250 4.91 -12.12 3.97
CA GLY A 250 5.96 -12.94 4.56
C GLY A 250 5.43 -13.77 5.74
N THR A 251 4.67 -13.18 6.65
CA THR A 251 4.07 -13.92 7.77
C THR A 251 3.03 -14.93 7.32
N ASP A 252 2.30 -14.67 6.23
CA ASP A 252 1.38 -15.62 5.62
C ASP A 252 2.10 -16.88 5.12
N TYR A 253 3.18 -16.71 4.37
CA TYR A 253 4.02 -17.83 3.92
C TYR A 253 4.60 -18.61 5.10
N ALA A 254 5.01 -17.90 6.15
CA ALA A 254 5.49 -18.51 7.37
C ALA A 254 4.40 -19.31 8.08
N LEU A 255 3.18 -18.78 8.20
CA LEU A 255 2.04 -19.47 8.82
C LEU A 255 1.72 -20.79 8.11
N LEU A 256 1.71 -20.77 6.78
CA LEU A 256 1.48 -21.97 5.96
C LEU A 256 2.59 -23.01 6.17
N LEU A 257 3.85 -22.59 6.07
CA LEU A 257 5.00 -23.48 6.22
C LEU A 257 5.09 -24.06 7.64
N VAL A 258 4.95 -23.22 8.68
CA VAL A 258 5.02 -23.64 10.09
C VAL A 258 3.88 -24.59 10.43
N SER A 259 2.65 -24.32 9.95
CA SER A 259 1.51 -25.22 10.13
C SER A 259 1.77 -26.60 9.51
N ARG A 260 2.29 -26.63 8.27
CA ARG A 260 2.61 -27.88 7.58
C ARG A 260 3.80 -28.59 8.23
N TYR A 261 4.84 -27.86 8.61
CA TYR A 261 5.99 -28.43 9.33
C TYR A 261 5.57 -29.07 10.64
N ARG A 262 4.68 -28.44 11.41
CA ARG A 262 4.13 -28.99 12.65
C ARG A 262 3.37 -30.30 12.40
N GLU A 263 2.60 -30.40 11.30
CA GLU A 263 1.92 -31.63 10.91
C GLU A 263 2.93 -32.73 10.55
N GLU A 264 3.93 -32.42 9.71
CA GLU A 264 4.94 -33.39 9.31
C GLU A 264 5.85 -33.85 10.46
N LEU A 265 6.06 -33.04 11.48
CA LEU A 265 6.77 -33.42 12.69
C LEU A 265 6.08 -34.55 13.49
N THR A 266 4.75 -34.74 13.34
CA THR A 266 4.06 -35.89 13.94
C THR A 266 4.27 -37.18 13.15
N ARG A 267 4.65 -37.07 11.86
CA ARG A 267 4.84 -38.21 10.92
C ARG A 267 6.30 -38.61 10.75
N ALA A 268 7.24 -37.67 10.88
CA ALA A 268 8.66 -37.91 10.67
C ALA A 268 9.44 -37.77 11.99
N ALA A 269 10.38 -38.70 12.23
CA ALA A 269 11.21 -38.69 13.45
C ALA A 269 12.21 -37.53 13.46
N ARG A 270 12.77 -37.16 12.30
CA ARG A 270 13.82 -36.17 12.14
C ARG A 270 13.30 -34.83 11.64
N PRO A 271 13.69 -33.67 12.25
CA PRO A 271 13.21 -32.35 11.85
C PRO A 271 13.49 -32.00 10.38
N HIS A 272 14.63 -32.38 9.81
CA HIS A 272 14.97 -32.07 8.43
C HIS A 272 14.14 -32.86 7.43
N GLU A 273 13.74 -34.10 7.74
CA GLU A 273 12.84 -34.91 6.90
C GLU A 273 11.43 -34.32 6.90
N ALA A 274 10.93 -33.91 8.09
CA ALA A 274 9.67 -33.22 8.24
C ALA A 274 9.64 -31.89 7.45
N MET A 275 10.73 -31.11 7.50
CA MET A 275 10.82 -29.85 6.76
C MET A 275 10.87 -30.06 5.26
N ALA A 276 11.63 -31.06 4.79
CA ALA A 276 11.66 -31.39 3.37
C ALA A 276 10.28 -31.86 2.83
N ALA A 277 9.51 -32.59 3.66
CA ALA A 277 8.14 -32.96 3.34
C ALA A 277 7.20 -31.75 3.33
N ALA A 278 7.32 -30.86 4.32
CA ALA A 278 6.54 -29.62 4.39
C ALA A 278 6.79 -28.72 3.16
N LEU A 279 8.05 -28.48 2.80
CA LEU A 279 8.41 -27.68 1.63
C LEU A 279 7.91 -28.29 0.31
N ARG A 280 7.96 -29.60 0.17
CA ARG A 280 7.38 -30.28 -1.01
C ARG A 280 5.86 -30.15 -1.08
N GLY A 281 5.20 -30.11 0.08
CA GLY A 281 3.75 -30.00 0.17
C GLY A 281 3.20 -28.60 -0.05
N CYS A 282 3.79 -27.56 0.54
CA CYS A 282 3.31 -26.18 0.42
C CYS A 282 4.13 -25.30 -0.55
N GLY A 283 5.39 -25.64 -0.81
CA GLY A 283 6.28 -24.81 -1.63
C GLY A 283 5.73 -24.46 -3.02
N PRO A 284 5.24 -25.40 -3.83
CA PRO A 284 4.68 -25.08 -5.13
C PRO A 284 3.50 -24.11 -5.09
N ALA A 285 2.66 -24.21 -4.06
CA ALA A 285 1.52 -23.33 -3.87
C ALA A 285 1.97 -21.91 -3.44
N VAL A 286 2.95 -21.80 -2.54
CA VAL A 286 3.55 -20.52 -2.13
C VAL A 286 4.26 -19.84 -3.30
N LEU A 287 5.01 -20.59 -4.11
CA LEU A 287 5.66 -20.05 -5.33
C LEU A 287 4.64 -19.52 -6.34
N ALA A 288 3.57 -20.29 -6.59
CA ALA A 288 2.52 -19.88 -7.53
C ALA A 288 1.81 -18.61 -7.04
N SER A 289 1.51 -18.56 -5.75
CA SER A 289 0.92 -17.42 -5.04
C SER A 289 1.78 -16.17 -5.21
N SER A 290 3.04 -16.23 -4.79
CA SER A 290 3.96 -15.09 -4.92
C SER A 290 4.17 -14.64 -6.37
N ALA A 291 4.18 -15.57 -7.33
CA ALA A 291 4.25 -15.23 -8.74
C ALA A 291 3.00 -14.47 -9.23
N THR A 292 1.80 -14.86 -8.73
CA THR A 292 0.55 -14.17 -9.06
C THR A 292 0.53 -12.76 -8.45
N VAL A 293 0.96 -12.62 -7.19
CA VAL A 293 1.08 -11.30 -6.52
C VAL A 293 2.06 -10.41 -7.26
N ALA A 294 3.27 -10.90 -7.54
CA ALA A 294 4.29 -10.13 -8.24
C ALA A 294 3.83 -9.73 -9.65
N ALA A 295 3.18 -10.64 -10.41
CA ALA A 295 2.65 -10.33 -11.73
C ALA A 295 1.55 -9.26 -11.68
N GLY A 296 0.63 -9.35 -10.71
CA GLY A 296 -0.42 -8.35 -10.51
C GLY A 296 0.16 -6.97 -10.18
N LEU A 297 1.15 -6.91 -9.29
CA LEU A 297 1.84 -5.68 -8.92
C LEU A 297 2.64 -5.09 -10.09
N LEU A 298 3.32 -5.93 -10.88
CA LEU A 298 4.08 -5.48 -12.05
C LEU A 298 3.18 -4.92 -13.18
N CYS A 299 1.87 -5.21 -13.18
CA CYS A 299 0.95 -4.56 -14.11
C CYS A 299 0.86 -3.04 -13.89
N LEU A 300 1.22 -2.53 -12.69
CA LEU A 300 1.34 -1.10 -12.42
C LEU A 300 2.43 -0.41 -13.26
N LEU A 301 3.36 -1.14 -13.87
CA LEU A 301 4.29 -0.56 -14.85
C LEU A 301 3.61 0.05 -16.07
N ALA A 302 2.37 -0.35 -16.36
CA ALA A 302 1.55 0.22 -17.43
C ALA A 302 0.82 1.51 -17.02
N ALA A 303 0.95 1.96 -15.77
CA ALA A 303 0.38 3.20 -15.29
C ALA A 303 1.12 4.41 -15.85
N ASP A 304 0.39 5.51 -16.06
CA ASP A 304 0.94 6.80 -16.44
C ASP A 304 1.48 7.56 -15.21
N LEU A 305 0.80 7.42 -14.05
CA LEU A 305 1.27 8.03 -12.81
C LEU A 305 2.62 7.45 -12.40
N THR A 306 3.61 8.33 -12.23
CA THR A 306 4.97 7.95 -11.84
C THR A 306 5.00 7.23 -10.48
N SER A 307 4.18 7.67 -9.53
CA SER A 307 4.04 7.02 -8.20
C SER A 307 3.50 5.59 -8.32
N SER A 308 2.42 5.38 -9.07
CA SER A 308 1.84 4.05 -9.29
C SER A 308 2.77 3.14 -10.08
N ARG A 309 3.41 3.68 -11.12
CA ARG A 309 4.40 2.96 -11.94
C ARG A 309 5.62 2.51 -11.14
N GLY A 310 6.13 3.36 -10.24
CA GLY A 310 7.24 3.02 -9.34
C GLY A 310 6.85 2.02 -8.26
N MET A 311 5.62 2.11 -7.72
CA MET A 311 5.13 1.25 -6.65
C MET A 311 5.08 -0.23 -7.06
N GLY A 312 4.74 -0.54 -8.32
CA GLY A 312 4.65 -1.91 -8.82
C GLY A 312 5.92 -2.74 -8.62
N PRO A 313 7.05 -2.35 -9.21
CA PRO A 313 8.34 -3.04 -9.02
C PRO A 313 8.80 -3.09 -7.56
N ILE A 314 8.62 -1.98 -6.80
CA ILE A 314 9.02 -1.90 -5.40
C ILE A 314 8.27 -2.92 -4.56
N ALA A 315 6.94 -2.96 -4.68
CA ALA A 315 6.10 -3.91 -3.97
C ALA A 315 6.37 -5.37 -4.41
N ALA A 316 6.59 -5.61 -5.71
CA ALA A 316 6.93 -6.93 -6.23
C ALA A 316 8.28 -7.44 -5.66
N VAL A 317 9.30 -6.57 -5.58
CA VAL A 317 10.59 -6.89 -4.93
C VAL A 317 10.37 -7.26 -3.47
N GLY A 318 9.58 -6.51 -2.73
CA GLY A 318 9.24 -6.84 -1.34
C GLY A 318 8.69 -8.25 -1.19
N VAL A 319 7.68 -8.61 -2.00
CA VAL A 319 7.06 -9.95 -2.01
C VAL A 319 8.07 -11.04 -2.40
N LEU A 320 8.92 -10.81 -3.39
CA LEU A 320 9.93 -11.78 -3.83
C LEU A 320 11.05 -11.97 -2.79
N CYS A 321 11.48 -10.92 -2.11
CA CYS A 321 12.43 -11.00 -1.00
C CYS A 321 11.81 -11.76 0.20
N ALA A 322 10.54 -11.49 0.52
CA ALA A 322 9.80 -12.24 1.54
C ALA A 322 9.71 -13.72 1.17
N LEU A 323 9.34 -14.05 -0.06
CA LEU A 323 9.31 -15.43 -0.57
C LEU A 323 10.67 -16.13 -0.41
N LEU A 324 11.74 -15.48 -0.84
CA LEU A 324 13.09 -16.02 -0.78
C LEU A 324 13.50 -16.32 0.67
N ALA A 325 13.29 -15.37 1.58
CA ALA A 325 13.62 -15.52 2.99
C ALA A 325 12.76 -16.62 3.65
N MET A 326 11.46 -16.66 3.36
CA MET A 326 10.53 -17.61 3.97
C MET A 326 10.68 -19.04 3.44
N LEU A 327 11.18 -19.24 2.23
CA LEU A 327 11.46 -20.58 1.69
C LEU A 327 12.90 -21.07 1.92
N THR A 328 13.81 -20.20 2.36
CA THR A 328 15.22 -20.58 2.58
C THR A 328 15.67 -20.37 4.02
N LEU A 329 15.62 -19.15 4.53
CA LEU A 329 16.09 -18.81 5.89
C LEU A 329 15.17 -19.40 6.97
N LEU A 330 13.85 -19.23 6.84
CA LEU A 330 12.90 -19.75 7.83
C LEU A 330 12.99 -21.26 8.01
N PRO A 331 13.01 -22.10 6.96
CA PRO A 331 13.23 -23.54 7.09
C PRO A 331 14.54 -23.89 7.79
N ALA A 332 15.62 -23.19 7.44
CA ALA A 332 16.94 -23.44 8.04
C ALA A 332 16.92 -23.17 9.55
N VAL A 333 16.39 -22.04 9.98
CA VAL A 333 16.27 -21.66 11.39
C VAL A 333 15.35 -22.64 12.15
N LEU A 334 14.19 -23.00 11.59
CA LEU A 334 13.26 -23.93 12.23
C LEU A 334 13.85 -25.35 12.38
N VAL A 335 14.64 -25.80 11.42
CA VAL A 335 15.34 -27.10 11.51
C VAL A 335 16.41 -27.07 12.60
N LEU A 336 17.16 -25.96 12.74
CA LEU A 336 18.16 -25.78 13.78
C LEU A 336 17.56 -25.75 15.20
N LEU A 337 16.45 -25.04 15.36
CA LEU A 337 15.72 -24.97 16.63
C LEU A 337 14.98 -26.27 16.96
N GLY A 338 14.62 -27.04 15.95
CA GLY A 338 13.95 -28.33 16.06
C GLY A 338 12.56 -28.25 16.69
N ARG A 339 12.14 -29.33 17.38
CA ARG A 339 10.79 -29.43 17.98
C ARG A 339 10.57 -28.49 19.16
N ARG A 340 11.64 -28.08 19.86
CA ARG A 340 11.56 -27.29 21.11
C ARG A 340 10.98 -25.89 20.88
N VAL A 341 11.10 -25.35 19.67
CA VAL A 341 10.52 -24.03 19.31
C VAL A 341 9.00 -23.99 19.46
N PHE A 342 8.32 -25.14 19.42
CA PHE A 342 6.87 -25.27 19.60
C PHE A 342 6.43 -25.32 21.07
N TRP A 343 7.35 -25.18 22.04
CA TRP A 343 6.94 -25.15 23.45
C TRP A 343 5.87 -24.07 23.72
N PRO A 344 4.79 -24.34 24.52
CA PRO A 344 4.55 -25.57 25.32
C PRO A 344 3.88 -26.72 24.54
N LEU A 345 3.39 -26.52 23.32
CA LEU A 345 2.65 -27.51 22.54
C LEU A 345 3.55 -28.25 21.54
N VAL A 346 4.58 -28.93 22.06
CA VAL A 346 5.58 -29.63 21.24
C VAL A 346 4.93 -30.84 20.52
N PRO A 347 5.06 -30.93 19.16
CA PRO A 347 4.55 -32.06 18.39
C PRO A 347 5.34 -33.34 18.70
N VAL A 348 4.63 -34.41 19.09
CA VAL A 348 5.22 -35.71 19.41
C VAL A 348 5.09 -36.63 18.19
N TYR A 349 6.19 -37.36 17.88
CA TYR A 349 6.19 -38.34 16.80
C TYR A 349 5.18 -39.47 17.08
N GLY A 350 4.39 -39.85 16.07
CA GLY A 350 3.35 -40.89 16.20
C GLY A 350 2.04 -40.45 16.87
N SER A 351 1.91 -39.16 17.26
CA SER A 351 0.68 -38.67 17.85
C SER A 351 -0.37 -38.42 16.77
N GLU A 352 -1.59 -38.95 16.98
CA GLU A 352 -2.73 -38.60 16.12
C GLU A 352 -3.19 -37.15 16.36
N PRO A 353 -3.51 -36.41 15.30
CA PRO A 353 -4.06 -35.07 15.45
C PRO A 353 -5.42 -35.13 16.14
N LYS A 354 -5.55 -34.49 17.31
CA LYS A 354 -6.84 -34.39 18.01
C LYS A 354 -7.88 -33.71 17.09
N LYS A 355 -8.98 -34.43 16.81
CA LYS A 355 -10.13 -33.85 16.06
C LYS A 355 -10.76 -32.72 16.89
N ARG A 356 -10.31 -31.48 16.73
CA ARG A 356 -10.98 -30.33 17.33
C ARG A 356 -12.23 -30.00 16.51
N ARG A 357 -13.35 -29.70 17.20
CA ARG A 357 -14.51 -29.07 16.56
C ARG A 357 -14.04 -27.72 15.98
N SER A 358 -13.92 -27.67 14.65
CA SER A 358 -13.54 -26.46 13.94
C SER A 358 -14.80 -25.62 13.69
N LEU A 359 -14.77 -24.34 14.03
CA LEU A 359 -15.82 -23.39 13.65
C LEU A 359 -16.09 -23.45 12.13
N PHE A 360 -15.02 -23.63 11.34
CA PHE A 360 -15.11 -23.78 9.89
C PHE A 360 -15.85 -25.06 9.44
N ALA A 361 -15.89 -26.09 10.30
CA ALA A 361 -16.73 -27.28 10.03
C ALA A 361 -18.22 -26.96 10.16
N ALA A 362 -18.58 -26.12 11.12
CA ALA A 362 -19.98 -25.69 11.29
C ALA A 362 -20.39 -24.72 10.16
N MET A 363 -19.51 -23.76 9.81
CA MET A 363 -19.73 -22.82 8.71
C MET A 363 -19.83 -23.53 7.36
N GLY A 364 -18.94 -24.48 7.08
CA GLY A 364 -19.01 -25.34 5.89
C GLY A 364 -20.28 -26.20 5.83
N GLY A 365 -20.77 -26.69 6.99
CA GLY A 365 -22.04 -27.42 7.07
C GLY A 365 -23.24 -26.57 6.64
N SER A 366 -23.28 -25.28 6.96
CA SER A 366 -24.33 -24.36 6.50
C SER A 366 -24.21 -24.05 5.00
N ALA A 367 -23.01 -23.80 4.51
CA ALA A 367 -22.71 -23.56 3.10
C ALA A 367 -23.06 -24.77 2.22
N GLY A 368 -22.84 -25.99 2.73
CA GLY A 368 -23.16 -27.23 2.01
C GLY A 368 -24.65 -27.57 1.94
N ARG A 369 -25.46 -27.14 2.92
CA ARG A 369 -26.92 -27.48 2.95
C ARG A 369 -27.76 -26.66 1.98
N ARG A 370 -27.45 -25.37 1.79
CA ARG A 370 -28.19 -24.43 0.92
C ARG A 370 -27.25 -23.57 0.09
N PRO A 371 -26.43 -24.17 -0.80
CA PRO A 371 -25.35 -23.46 -1.48
C PRO A 371 -25.85 -22.31 -2.34
N VAL A 372 -26.95 -22.46 -3.07
CA VAL A 372 -27.53 -21.41 -3.93
C VAL A 372 -28.03 -20.22 -3.10
N ALA A 373 -28.73 -20.51 -1.98
CA ALA A 373 -29.20 -19.43 -1.10
C ALA A 373 -28.02 -18.60 -0.54
N VAL A 374 -26.95 -19.26 -0.11
CA VAL A 374 -25.75 -18.60 0.41
C VAL A 374 -25.09 -17.74 -0.68
N LEU A 375 -25.01 -18.25 -1.92
CA LEU A 375 -24.46 -17.50 -3.06
C LEU A 375 -25.28 -16.25 -3.37
N VAL A 376 -26.61 -16.40 -3.43
CA VAL A 376 -27.51 -15.28 -3.74
C VAL A 376 -27.46 -14.23 -2.62
N THR A 377 -27.62 -14.67 -1.36
CA THR A 377 -27.61 -13.74 -0.22
C THR A 377 -26.27 -13.03 -0.09
N GLY A 378 -25.14 -13.74 -0.22
CA GLY A 378 -23.82 -13.15 -0.14
C GLY A 378 -23.52 -12.24 -1.34
N GLY A 379 -23.95 -12.61 -2.54
CA GLY A 379 -23.83 -11.76 -3.74
C GLY A 379 -24.65 -10.49 -3.61
N VAL A 380 -25.89 -10.58 -3.14
CA VAL A 380 -26.75 -9.39 -2.88
C VAL A 380 -26.14 -8.51 -1.79
N LEU A 381 -25.60 -9.10 -0.72
CA LEU A 381 -24.92 -8.34 0.34
C LEU A 381 -23.70 -7.58 -0.19
N LEU A 382 -22.81 -8.24 -0.92
CA LEU A 382 -21.63 -7.58 -1.51
C LEU A 382 -22.06 -6.53 -2.53
N GLY A 383 -23.06 -6.78 -3.36
CA GLY A 383 -23.61 -5.81 -4.30
C GLY A 383 -24.21 -4.59 -3.60
N ALA A 384 -24.98 -4.80 -2.54
CA ALA A 384 -25.54 -3.70 -1.74
C ALA A 384 -24.46 -2.87 -1.06
N LEU A 385 -23.43 -3.53 -0.51
CA LEU A 385 -22.29 -2.82 0.08
C LEU A 385 -21.53 -2.01 -0.98
N SER A 386 -21.37 -2.54 -2.19
CA SER A 386 -20.67 -1.83 -3.28
C SER A 386 -21.38 -0.53 -3.70
N LEU A 387 -22.69 -0.41 -3.50
CA LEU A 387 -23.42 0.85 -3.76
C LEU A 387 -22.96 2.00 -2.85
N GLY A 388 -22.39 1.68 -1.68
CA GLY A 388 -21.80 2.69 -0.80
C GLY A 388 -20.61 3.44 -1.44
N ALA A 389 -19.99 2.91 -2.50
CA ALA A 389 -18.92 3.60 -3.22
C ALA A 389 -19.37 4.91 -3.88
N PHE A 390 -20.67 5.07 -4.15
CA PHE A 390 -21.22 6.35 -4.62
C PHE A 390 -21.26 7.43 -3.55
N ASN A 391 -21.03 7.09 -2.27
CA ASN A 391 -20.94 8.03 -1.17
C ASN A 391 -19.48 8.33 -0.77
N LEU A 392 -18.49 7.92 -1.59
CA LEU A 392 -17.12 8.34 -1.35
C LEU A 392 -17.05 9.87 -1.32
N PRO A 393 -16.36 10.48 -0.36
CA PRO A 393 -16.13 11.91 -0.35
C PRO A 393 -15.53 12.36 -1.69
N GLY A 394 -15.78 13.61 -2.07
CA GLY A 394 -15.25 14.17 -3.32
C GLY A 394 -13.71 14.20 -3.35
N ASP A 395 -13.16 14.98 -4.28
CA ASP A 395 -11.71 15.05 -4.50
C ASP A 395 -10.95 15.44 -3.22
N LEU A 396 -9.83 14.77 -2.95
CA LEU A 396 -8.97 15.07 -1.81
C LEU A 396 -8.27 16.42 -2.02
N LYS A 397 -8.63 17.40 -1.22
CA LYS A 397 -7.98 18.71 -1.24
C LYS A 397 -6.62 18.66 -0.56
N GLN A 398 -5.71 19.57 -0.95
CA GLN A 398 -4.39 19.66 -0.35
C GLN A 398 -4.45 19.85 1.17
N ALA A 399 -5.41 20.63 1.66
CA ALA A 399 -5.64 20.84 3.09
C ALA A 399 -6.06 19.56 3.84
N ASP A 400 -6.78 18.66 3.18
CA ASP A 400 -7.30 17.41 3.77
C ASP A 400 -6.36 16.21 3.54
N SER A 401 -5.20 16.43 2.89
CA SER A 401 -4.20 15.36 2.62
C SER A 401 -3.51 14.84 3.88
N PHE A 402 -3.56 15.61 4.97
CA PHE A 402 -3.00 15.25 6.27
C PHE A 402 -4.13 14.96 7.27
N THR A 403 -3.94 13.95 8.11
CA THR A 403 -4.91 13.61 9.17
C THR A 403 -4.88 14.59 10.34
N SER A 404 -3.80 15.36 10.49
CA SER A 404 -3.68 16.50 11.40
C SER A 404 -3.31 17.72 10.58
N THR A 405 -3.93 18.87 10.86
CA THR A 405 -3.66 20.12 10.13
C THR A 405 -2.27 20.65 10.49
N PRO A 406 -1.26 20.60 9.60
CA PRO A 406 0.05 21.21 9.83
C PRO A 406 -0.08 22.75 9.88
N ASP A 407 0.89 23.41 10.51
CA ASP A 407 0.97 24.87 10.57
C ASP A 407 0.89 25.54 9.19
N SER A 408 1.56 24.95 8.19
CA SER A 408 1.53 25.45 6.82
C SER A 408 0.14 25.46 6.20
N VAL A 409 -0.67 24.44 6.50
CA VAL A 409 -2.06 24.32 6.01
C VAL A 409 -2.96 25.30 6.76
N ALA A 410 -2.79 25.45 8.09
CA ALA A 410 -3.50 26.45 8.88
C ALA A 410 -3.25 27.85 8.34
N ALA A 411 -1.97 28.21 8.10
CA ALA A 411 -1.58 29.47 7.50
C ALA A 411 -2.22 29.72 6.13
N MET A 412 -2.32 28.68 5.28
CA MET A 412 -2.99 28.81 3.98
C MET A 412 -4.48 29.14 4.11
N THR A 413 -5.16 28.53 5.07
CA THR A 413 -6.58 28.81 5.34
C THR A 413 -6.75 30.23 5.84
N THR A 414 -5.95 30.66 6.82
CA THR A 414 -5.95 32.04 7.36
C THR A 414 -5.67 33.07 6.24
N LEU A 415 -4.72 32.76 5.33
CA LEU A 415 -4.41 33.64 4.19
C LEU A 415 -5.57 33.71 3.19
N ALA A 416 -6.21 32.60 2.87
CA ALA A 416 -7.33 32.55 1.93
C ALA A 416 -8.53 33.39 2.43
N ASP A 417 -8.79 33.34 3.73
CA ASP A 417 -9.88 34.10 4.35
C ASP A 417 -9.54 35.60 4.47
N ALA A 418 -8.29 35.93 4.82
CA ALA A 418 -7.88 37.32 5.04
C ALA A 418 -7.54 38.09 3.77
N TYR A 419 -7.24 37.42 2.67
CA TYR A 419 -6.83 38.05 1.38
C TYR A 419 -7.59 37.48 0.19
N PRO A 420 -8.94 37.66 0.12
CA PRO A 420 -9.78 37.04 -0.90
C PRO A 420 -9.45 37.45 -2.35
N GLY A 421 -8.75 38.58 -2.55
CA GLY A 421 -8.25 39.05 -3.87
C GLY A 421 -6.86 38.55 -4.24
N ARG A 422 -6.21 37.76 -3.38
CA ARG A 422 -4.88 37.18 -3.63
C ARG A 422 -4.96 35.67 -3.41
N SER A 423 -4.82 34.92 -4.47
CA SER A 423 -4.75 33.45 -4.30
C SER A 423 -3.44 33.09 -3.58
N SER A 424 -3.57 32.31 -2.52
CA SER A 424 -2.39 31.65 -1.90
C SER A 424 -1.85 30.53 -2.79
N GLN A 425 -2.60 30.14 -3.82
CA GLN A 425 -2.28 29.07 -4.77
C GLN A 425 -2.57 29.54 -6.20
N PRO A 426 -1.75 30.43 -6.80
CA PRO A 426 -1.99 30.91 -8.14
C PRO A 426 -1.77 29.80 -9.18
N ILE A 427 -2.51 29.88 -10.29
CA ILE A 427 -2.22 29.11 -11.49
C ILE A 427 -0.92 29.66 -12.08
N THR A 428 0.05 28.79 -12.35
CA THR A 428 1.32 29.18 -12.95
C THR A 428 1.30 28.89 -14.44
N VAL A 429 1.57 29.90 -15.26
CA VAL A 429 1.74 29.73 -16.70
C VAL A 429 3.21 30.03 -17.05
N LEU A 430 3.84 29.09 -17.74
CA LEU A 430 5.19 29.30 -18.31
C LEU A 430 5.07 29.48 -19.81
N ALA A 431 5.34 30.68 -20.26
CA ALA A 431 5.33 31.04 -21.67
C ALA A 431 6.76 31.26 -22.19
N PRO A 432 7.06 30.87 -23.46
CA PRO A 432 8.32 31.25 -24.09
C PRO A 432 8.56 32.77 -24.01
N THR A 433 9.74 33.21 -23.68
CA THR A 433 10.02 34.62 -23.37
C THR A 433 9.71 35.56 -24.52
N ASP A 434 9.91 35.10 -25.77
CA ASP A 434 9.57 35.83 -27.00
C ASP A 434 8.05 36.02 -27.18
N ARG A 435 7.23 35.13 -26.61
CA ARG A 435 5.76 35.16 -26.68
C ARG A 435 5.10 35.59 -25.38
N ALA A 436 5.87 35.84 -24.32
CA ALA A 436 5.33 36.14 -23.00
C ALA A 436 4.38 37.34 -22.96
N GLY A 437 4.62 38.36 -23.77
CA GLY A 437 3.70 39.50 -23.91
C GLY A 437 2.35 39.14 -24.52
N ALA A 438 2.36 38.29 -25.55
CA ALA A 438 1.12 37.80 -26.19
C ALA A 438 0.37 36.81 -25.27
N ALA A 439 1.10 35.94 -24.58
CA ALA A 439 0.54 35.01 -23.59
C ALA A 439 -0.13 35.78 -22.44
N LEU A 440 0.53 36.80 -21.91
CA LEU A 440 -0.04 37.66 -20.85
C LEU A 440 -1.33 38.36 -21.31
N ALA A 441 -1.36 38.91 -22.55
CA ALA A 441 -2.54 39.56 -23.10
C ALA A 441 -3.69 38.56 -23.28
N LYS A 442 -3.43 37.35 -23.81
CA LYS A 442 -4.42 36.29 -23.97
C LYS A 442 -4.92 35.77 -22.62
N ALA A 443 -4.04 35.53 -21.68
CA ALA A 443 -4.40 35.07 -20.34
C ALA A 443 -5.36 36.04 -19.64
N ARG A 444 -5.14 37.35 -19.77
CA ARG A 444 -6.03 38.39 -19.20
C ARG A 444 -7.44 38.39 -19.79
N THR A 445 -7.62 37.90 -21.02
CA THR A 445 -8.91 37.85 -21.69
C THR A 445 -9.54 36.45 -21.63
N THR A 446 -8.86 35.49 -21.00
CA THR A 446 -9.41 34.14 -20.81
C THR A 446 -10.50 34.17 -19.72
N GLU A 447 -11.62 33.51 -19.98
CA GLU A 447 -12.76 33.43 -19.08
C GLU A 447 -12.36 32.84 -17.73
N GLY A 448 -12.81 33.42 -16.62
CA GLY A 448 -12.53 33.02 -15.26
C GLY A 448 -11.21 33.53 -14.70
N VAL A 449 -10.47 34.37 -15.42
CA VAL A 449 -9.21 34.98 -14.97
C VAL A 449 -9.48 36.35 -14.34
N ALA A 450 -9.18 36.49 -13.05
CA ALA A 450 -9.31 37.73 -12.30
C ALA A 450 -8.12 38.68 -12.53
N SER A 451 -6.89 38.16 -12.48
CA SER A 451 -5.67 38.94 -12.70
C SER A 451 -4.52 38.09 -13.22
N VAL A 452 -3.58 38.75 -13.93
CA VAL A 452 -2.34 38.11 -14.39
C VAL A 452 -1.18 39.04 -14.11
N GLU A 453 -0.17 38.52 -13.41
CA GLU A 453 1.08 39.21 -13.11
C GLU A 453 2.26 38.50 -13.78
N ARG A 454 3.25 39.29 -14.24
CA ARG A 454 4.48 38.73 -14.79
C ARG A 454 5.44 38.42 -13.66
N GLY A 455 5.89 37.16 -13.58
CA GLY A 455 6.85 36.69 -12.62
C GLY A 455 8.28 36.65 -13.16
N ARG A 456 9.03 35.61 -12.76
CA ARG A 456 10.45 35.39 -13.08
C ARG A 456 10.62 35.08 -14.57
N SER A 457 11.82 35.36 -15.07
CA SER A 457 12.20 35.04 -16.45
C SER A 457 13.63 34.48 -16.48
N GLY A 458 13.88 33.46 -17.26
CA GLY A 458 15.17 32.81 -17.41
C GLY A 458 15.08 31.57 -18.31
N GLY A 459 16.20 31.09 -18.83
CA GLY A 459 16.24 29.86 -19.62
C GLY A 459 15.31 29.80 -20.85
N GLY A 460 14.91 30.96 -21.40
CA GLY A 460 14.01 31.06 -22.53
C GLY A 460 12.50 31.07 -22.14
N TRP A 461 12.20 31.04 -20.84
CA TRP A 461 10.82 31.01 -20.29
C TRP A 461 10.53 32.22 -19.40
N THR A 462 9.26 32.61 -19.37
CA THR A 462 8.75 33.66 -18.50
C THR A 462 7.55 33.10 -17.75
N GLU A 463 7.58 33.23 -16.44
CA GLU A 463 6.50 32.85 -15.54
C GLU A 463 5.42 33.95 -15.51
N LEU A 464 4.16 33.52 -15.59
CA LEU A 464 2.98 34.35 -15.37
C LEU A 464 2.20 33.73 -14.21
N SER A 465 1.93 34.54 -13.20
CA SER A 465 1.06 34.17 -12.07
C SER A 465 -0.36 34.59 -12.40
N VAL A 466 -1.27 33.65 -12.48
CA VAL A 466 -2.68 33.85 -12.83
C VAL A 466 -3.55 33.58 -11.61
N VAL A 467 -4.36 34.55 -11.25
CA VAL A 467 -5.39 34.39 -10.20
C VAL A 467 -6.72 34.15 -10.90
N ALA A 468 -7.38 33.04 -10.58
CA ALA A 468 -8.74 32.75 -11.05
C ALA A 468 -9.77 33.56 -10.26
N GLU A 469 -10.94 33.84 -10.86
CA GLU A 469 -12.11 34.41 -10.17
C GLU A 469 -12.71 33.40 -9.18
N ALA A 470 -12.66 32.11 -9.54
CA ALA A 470 -13.11 31.01 -8.72
C ALA A 470 -12.07 30.70 -7.60
N ARG A 471 -12.56 30.19 -6.48
CA ARG A 471 -11.69 29.73 -5.39
C ARG A 471 -10.82 28.56 -5.84
N PRO A 472 -9.59 28.43 -5.27
CA PRO A 472 -8.72 27.28 -5.52
C PRO A 472 -9.43 25.93 -5.27
N GLU A 473 -9.03 24.92 -6.02
CA GLU A 473 -9.55 23.54 -5.94
C GLU A 473 -11.06 23.39 -6.15
N THR A 474 -11.67 24.32 -6.92
CA THR A 474 -13.09 24.25 -7.30
C THR A 474 -13.25 23.92 -8.79
N ALA A 475 -14.49 23.54 -9.19
CA ALA A 475 -14.81 23.29 -10.60
C ALA A 475 -14.54 24.52 -11.49
N GLY A 476 -14.83 25.74 -10.98
CA GLY A 476 -14.59 26.98 -11.72
C GLY A 476 -13.10 27.24 -11.99
N GLU A 477 -12.22 26.95 -11.03
CA GLU A 477 -10.77 27.03 -11.29
C GLU A 477 -10.33 26.00 -12.33
N ARG A 478 -10.86 24.77 -12.26
CA ARG A 478 -10.56 23.72 -13.26
C ARG A 478 -10.98 24.13 -14.67
N ASP A 479 -12.11 24.82 -14.80
CA ASP A 479 -12.56 25.34 -16.10
C ASP A 479 -11.63 26.46 -16.61
N THR A 480 -11.18 27.36 -15.73
CA THR A 480 -10.18 28.38 -16.05
C THR A 480 -8.85 27.76 -16.48
N ILE A 481 -8.37 26.72 -15.79
CA ILE A 481 -7.12 26.00 -16.16
C ILE A 481 -7.27 25.38 -17.55
N ARG A 482 -8.41 24.74 -17.88
CA ARG A 482 -8.66 24.18 -19.22
C ARG A 482 -8.66 25.27 -20.29
N ALA A 483 -9.38 26.37 -20.04
CA ALA A 483 -9.42 27.50 -20.95
C ALA A 483 -8.02 28.11 -21.19
N LEU A 484 -7.18 28.21 -20.16
CA LEU A 484 -5.77 28.66 -20.30
C LEU A 484 -4.95 27.69 -21.15
N ARG A 485 -5.08 26.37 -20.93
CA ARG A 485 -4.38 25.34 -21.72
C ARG A 485 -4.80 25.36 -23.19
N GLU A 486 -6.07 25.58 -23.48
CA GLU A 486 -6.61 25.67 -24.86
C GLU A 486 -6.19 26.97 -25.54
N ASN A 487 -6.12 28.08 -24.82
CA ASN A 487 -5.87 29.40 -25.40
C ASN A 487 -4.37 29.72 -25.53
N LEU A 488 -3.47 29.10 -24.75
CA LEU A 488 -2.07 29.47 -24.67
C LEU A 488 -1.13 28.46 -25.36
N ASP A 489 -1.20 28.40 -26.68
CA ASP A 489 -0.37 27.48 -27.48
C ASP A 489 1.13 27.64 -27.20
N GLY A 490 1.81 26.50 -26.91
CA GLY A 490 3.24 26.44 -26.63
C GLY A 490 3.64 26.96 -25.27
N SER A 491 2.68 27.24 -24.39
CA SER A 491 2.90 27.53 -22.97
C SER A 491 2.51 26.31 -22.13
N HIS A 492 3.05 26.20 -20.92
CA HIS A 492 2.67 25.17 -19.94
C HIS A 492 1.89 25.79 -18.80
N VAL A 493 0.81 25.13 -18.38
CA VAL A 493 -0.08 25.58 -17.30
C VAL A 493 -0.01 24.61 -16.13
N GLY A 494 0.45 25.09 -14.99
CA GLY A 494 0.64 24.33 -13.76
C GLY A 494 0.12 25.07 -12.53
N GLY A 495 0.63 24.72 -11.38
CA GLY A 495 0.18 25.17 -10.07
C GLY A 495 -0.65 24.09 -9.37
N PRO A 496 -1.00 24.25 -8.06
CA PRO A 496 -1.63 23.21 -7.26
C PRO A 496 -2.94 22.67 -7.86
N GLY A 497 -3.85 23.55 -8.31
CA GLY A 497 -5.09 23.13 -8.94
C GLY A 497 -4.89 22.36 -10.24
N ALA A 498 -3.89 22.73 -11.07
CA ALA A 498 -3.54 22.01 -12.29
C ALA A 498 -2.89 20.64 -11.97
N GLN A 499 -2.06 20.55 -10.94
CA GLN A 499 -1.49 19.28 -10.47
C GLN A 499 -2.57 18.29 -10.05
N GLN A 500 -3.57 18.76 -9.30
CA GLN A 500 -4.71 17.94 -8.90
C GLN A 500 -5.51 17.45 -10.11
N MET A 501 -5.77 18.31 -11.07
CA MET A 501 -6.49 17.96 -12.31
C MET A 501 -5.71 16.93 -13.14
N ASP A 502 -4.39 17.07 -13.24
CA ASP A 502 -3.53 16.12 -13.94
C ASP A 502 -3.50 14.76 -13.22
N LEU A 503 -3.49 14.76 -11.88
CA LEU A 503 -3.57 13.57 -11.05
C LEU A 503 -4.87 12.80 -11.27
N GLU A 504 -6.01 13.48 -11.25
CA GLU A 504 -7.33 12.89 -11.48
C GLU A 504 -7.44 12.30 -12.90
N THR A 505 -6.96 13.03 -13.90
CA THR A 505 -6.97 12.60 -15.31
C THR A 505 -6.13 11.34 -15.51
N ALA A 506 -4.91 11.35 -14.97
CA ALA A 506 -4.01 10.21 -15.07
C ALA A 506 -4.53 8.98 -14.28
N SER A 507 -5.08 9.20 -13.07
CA SER A 507 -5.68 8.12 -12.27
C SER A 507 -6.85 7.45 -12.99
N SER A 508 -7.73 8.23 -13.63
CA SER A 508 -8.86 7.70 -14.38
C SER A 508 -8.42 6.86 -15.59
N ARG A 509 -7.38 7.32 -16.28
CA ARG A 509 -6.77 6.58 -17.40
C ARG A 509 -6.10 5.30 -16.93
N ASP A 510 -5.34 5.37 -15.86
CA ASP A 510 -4.65 4.23 -15.28
C ASP A 510 -5.63 3.14 -14.83
N LEU A 511 -6.75 3.53 -14.23
CA LEU A 511 -7.82 2.60 -13.86
C LEU A 511 -8.33 1.85 -15.11
N GLY A 512 -8.54 2.55 -16.23
CA GLY A 512 -9.00 1.95 -17.48
C GLY A 512 -8.01 0.99 -18.15
N ILE A 513 -6.70 1.15 -17.93
CA ILE A 513 -5.65 0.34 -18.55
C ILE A 513 -5.19 -0.78 -17.60
N VAL A 514 -4.87 -0.45 -16.35
CA VAL A 514 -4.23 -1.39 -15.41
C VAL A 514 -5.22 -2.42 -14.91
N VAL A 515 -6.48 -2.05 -14.62
CA VAL A 515 -7.48 -3.00 -14.12
C VAL A 515 -7.71 -4.17 -15.08
N PRO A 516 -8.00 -3.97 -16.38
CA PRO A 516 -8.12 -5.07 -17.33
C PRO A 516 -6.84 -5.91 -17.45
N LEU A 517 -5.67 -5.27 -17.41
CA LEU A 517 -4.39 -5.95 -17.51
C LEU A 517 -4.14 -6.87 -16.30
N VAL A 518 -4.44 -6.40 -15.09
CA VAL A 518 -4.36 -7.19 -13.86
C VAL A 518 -5.34 -8.37 -13.91
N LEU A 519 -6.60 -8.12 -14.27
CA LEU A 519 -7.60 -9.17 -14.38
C LEU A 519 -7.18 -10.26 -15.39
N LEU A 520 -6.68 -9.84 -16.55
CA LEU A 520 -6.21 -10.76 -17.58
C LEU A 520 -5.00 -11.57 -17.11
N SER A 521 -3.99 -10.91 -16.54
CA SER A 521 -2.77 -11.56 -16.08
C SER A 521 -3.06 -12.62 -14.99
N VAL A 522 -3.85 -12.23 -14.00
CA VAL A 522 -4.25 -13.11 -12.90
C VAL A 522 -5.13 -14.26 -13.40
N LEU A 523 -6.10 -13.98 -14.27
CA LEU A 523 -6.95 -15.00 -14.87
C LEU A 523 -6.13 -16.05 -15.63
N LEU A 524 -5.16 -15.62 -16.45
CA LEU A 524 -4.29 -16.53 -17.21
C LEU A 524 -3.44 -17.40 -16.27
N ILE A 525 -2.84 -16.83 -15.25
CA ILE A 525 -2.05 -17.59 -14.26
C ILE A 525 -2.93 -18.63 -13.57
N LEU A 526 -4.14 -18.24 -13.14
CA LEU A 526 -5.09 -19.15 -12.49
C LEU A 526 -5.56 -20.27 -13.41
N ILE A 527 -5.81 -19.99 -14.69
CA ILE A 527 -6.19 -21.02 -15.68
C ILE A 527 -5.08 -22.07 -15.80
N VAL A 528 -3.82 -21.63 -15.93
CA VAL A 528 -2.67 -22.53 -16.02
C VAL A 528 -2.52 -23.36 -14.73
N LEU A 529 -2.64 -22.73 -13.57
CA LEU A 529 -2.46 -23.36 -12.27
C LEU A 529 -3.57 -24.36 -11.94
N LEU A 530 -4.83 -23.96 -12.09
CA LEU A 530 -5.99 -24.78 -11.76
C LEU A 530 -6.38 -25.75 -12.90
N ARG A 531 -5.87 -25.52 -14.11
CA ARG A 531 -6.23 -26.29 -15.32
C ARG A 531 -7.75 -26.36 -15.50
N SER A 532 -8.40 -25.25 -15.32
CA SER A 532 -9.84 -25.04 -15.39
C SER A 532 -10.10 -23.61 -15.84
N LEU A 533 -11.26 -23.35 -16.42
CA LEU A 533 -11.72 -22.01 -16.79
C LEU A 533 -12.73 -21.44 -15.77
N VAL A 534 -13.62 -22.29 -15.26
CA VAL A 534 -14.74 -21.86 -14.41
C VAL A 534 -14.26 -21.44 -13.02
N ALA A 535 -13.35 -22.21 -12.39
CA ALA A 535 -12.83 -21.88 -11.08
C ALA A 535 -12.06 -20.54 -11.05
N PRO A 536 -11.14 -20.25 -12.01
CA PRO A 536 -10.51 -18.93 -12.12
C PRO A 536 -11.48 -17.77 -12.29
N LEU A 537 -12.47 -17.89 -13.19
CA LEU A 537 -13.49 -16.86 -13.40
C LEU A 537 -14.28 -16.56 -12.13
N LEU A 538 -14.63 -17.61 -11.37
CA LEU A 538 -15.31 -17.46 -10.08
C LEU A 538 -14.43 -16.69 -9.07
N LEU A 539 -13.14 -17.05 -8.96
CA LEU A 539 -12.21 -16.40 -8.03
C LEU A 539 -12.00 -14.92 -8.39
N VAL A 540 -11.83 -14.63 -9.67
CA VAL A 540 -11.68 -13.24 -10.16
C VAL A 540 -12.95 -12.43 -9.89
N ALA A 541 -14.13 -12.97 -10.23
CA ALA A 541 -15.41 -12.29 -9.95
C ALA A 541 -15.61 -12.05 -8.45
N ALA A 542 -15.21 -13.01 -7.61
CA ALA A 542 -15.30 -12.87 -6.16
C ALA A 542 -14.42 -11.73 -5.61
N VAL A 543 -13.19 -11.60 -6.11
CA VAL A 543 -12.27 -10.53 -5.67
C VAL A 543 -12.75 -9.16 -6.16
N VAL A 544 -13.27 -9.05 -7.39
CA VAL A 544 -13.88 -7.81 -7.88
C VAL A 544 -15.06 -7.38 -7.01
N ALA A 545 -15.91 -8.34 -6.61
CA ALA A 545 -17.03 -8.05 -5.71
C ALA A 545 -16.57 -7.62 -4.32
N VAL A 546 -15.48 -8.21 -3.79
CA VAL A 546 -14.86 -7.79 -2.53
C VAL A 546 -14.33 -6.37 -2.63
N TRP A 547 -13.61 -6.05 -3.70
CA TRP A 547 -13.08 -4.70 -3.92
C TRP A 547 -14.20 -3.65 -3.96
N GLY A 548 -15.25 -3.88 -4.76
CA GLY A 548 -16.40 -2.99 -4.79
C GLY A 548 -17.08 -2.82 -3.43
N ALA A 549 -17.29 -3.93 -2.69
CA ALA A 549 -17.87 -3.88 -1.36
C ALA A 549 -16.97 -3.15 -0.33
N SER A 550 -15.65 -3.31 -0.43
CA SER A 550 -14.69 -2.64 0.46
C SER A 550 -14.65 -1.14 0.23
N LEU A 551 -14.64 -0.71 -1.06
CA LEU A 551 -14.78 0.70 -1.41
C LEU A 551 -16.12 1.26 -0.94
N GLY A 552 -17.20 0.49 -1.08
CA GLY A 552 -18.51 0.91 -0.62
C GLY A 552 -18.60 1.05 0.88
N ILE A 553 -17.95 0.18 1.66
CA ILE A 553 -17.81 0.35 3.12
C ILE A 553 -16.99 1.60 3.42
N GLY A 554 -15.92 1.87 2.65
CA GLY A 554 -15.15 3.12 2.73
C GLY A 554 -16.05 4.33 2.55
N GLY A 555 -16.84 4.39 1.47
CA GLY A 555 -17.77 5.50 1.21
C GLY A 555 -18.84 5.71 2.30
N LEU A 556 -19.18 4.65 3.04
CA LEU A 556 -20.12 4.77 4.17
C LEU A 556 -19.45 5.21 5.48
N LEU A 557 -18.14 5.00 5.65
CA LEU A 557 -17.45 5.17 6.92
C LEU A 557 -16.36 6.26 6.92
N PHE A 558 -15.87 6.70 5.76
CA PHE A 558 -14.77 7.68 5.68
C PHE A 558 -15.13 8.99 6.37
N GLU A 559 -16.21 9.63 5.99
CA GLU A 559 -16.62 10.90 6.59
C GLU A 559 -17.17 10.71 8.01
N PRO A 560 -18.19 9.85 8.28
CA PRO A 560 -18.87 9.82 9.58
C PRO A 560 -18.05 9.16 10.70
N VAL A 561 -17.09 8.28 10.37
CA VAL A 561 -16.31 7.52 11.37
C VAL A 561 -14.86 7.95 11.42
N LEU A 562 -14.23 8.12 10.26
CA LEU A 562 -12.82 8.46 10.16
C LEU A 562 -12.57 9.96 9.99
N GLY A 563 -13.62 10.77 9.75
CA GLY A 563 -13.52 12.22 9.59
C GLY A 563 -12.82 12.65 8.29
N LEU A 564 -12.71 11.77 7.30
CA LEU A 564 -12.04 12.05 6.02
C LEU A 564 -12.99 12.81 5.09
N ARG A 565 -12.54 13.97 4.59
CA ARG A 565 -13.37 14.90 3.80
C ARG A 565 -13.15 14.82 2.28
N GLY A 566 -12.19 14.03 1.83
CA GLY A 566 -11.87 13.82 0.43
C GLY A 566 -11.38 12.40 0.21
N THR A 567 -11.27 11.98 -1.07
CA THR A 567 -10.79 10.66 -1.46
C THR A 567 -9.62 10.81 -2.43
N ASP A 568 -8.53 10.08 -2.18
CA ASP A 568 -7.36 10.03 -3.07
C ASP A 568 -7.76 9.46 -4.45
N PRO A 569 -7.49 10.16 -5.57
CA PRO A 569 -7.83 9.67 -6.91
C PRO A 569 -7.18 8.32 -7.27
N GLY A 570 -6.05 7.98 -6.66
CA GLY A 570 -5.36 6.70 -6.85
C GLY A 570 -5.93 5.55 -6.02
N LEU A 571 -6.78 5.83 -5.02
CA LEU A 571 -7.34 4.83 -4.10
C LEU A 571 -8.02 3.66 -4.81
N PRO A 572 -8.92 3.86 -5.80
CA PRO A 572 -9.60 2.74 -6.46
C PRO A 572 -8.63 1.80 -7.17
N LEU A 573 -7.64 2.34 -7.88
CA LEU A 573 -6.64 1.55 -8.60
C LEU A 573 -5.75 0.76 -7.66
N LEU A 574 -5.14 1.43 -6.68
CA LEU A 574 -4.19 0.80 -5.77
C LEU A 574 -4.88 -0.29 -4.94
N THR A 575 -6.04 0.01 -4.36
CA THR A 575 -6.80 -0.98 -3.58
C THR A 575 -7.26 -2.16 -4.42
N PHE A 576 -7.62 -1.93 -5.69
CA PHE A 576 -7.93 -3.01 -6.63
C PHE A 576 -6.73 -3.94 -6.83
N VAL A 577 -5.58 -3.39 -7.19
CA VAL A 577 -4.37 -4.17 -7.47
C VAL A 577 -3.95 -4.98 -6.24
N PHE A 578 -3.94 -4.37 -5.05
CA PHE A 578 -3.57 -5.06 -3.82
C PHE A 578 -4.60 -6.12 -3.41
N LEU A 579 -5.90 -5.84 -3.48
CA LEU A 579 -6.93 -6.83 -3.15
C LEU A 579 -6.95 -7.99 -4.13
N VAL A 580 -6.74 -7.75 -5.42
CA VAL A 580 -6.61 -8.83 -6.41
C VAL A 580 -5.35 -9.64 -6.15
N ALA A 581 -4.20 -9.00 -5.95
CA ALA A 581 -2.93 -9.66 -5.71
C ALA A 581 -2.99 -10.54 -4.45
N LEU A 582 -3.43 -9.99 -3.32
CA LEU A 582 -3.47 -10.67 -2.02
C LEU A 582 -4.70 -11.58 -1.88
N GLY A 583 -5.83 -11.19 -2.47
CA GLY A 583 -7.07 -11.93 -2.42
C GLY A 583 -7.00 -13.24 -3.19
N VAL A 584 -6.43 -13.29 -4.37
CA VAL A 584 -6.35 -14.50 -5.19
C VAL A 584 -5.53 -15.60 -4.52
N ASP A 585 -4.52 -15.26 -3.76
CA ASP A 585 -3.59 -16.15 -3.07
C ASP A 585 -4.29 -17.24 -2.27
N TYR A 586 -5.12 -16.84 -1.35
CA TYR A 586 -5.84 -17.79 -0.52
C TYR A 586 -6.87 -18.62 -1.33
N GLY A 587 -7.41 -18.07 -2.44
CA GLY A 587 -8.24 -18.81 -3.39
C GLY A 587 -7.49 -19.98 -4.01
N ILE A 588 -6.24 -19.77 -4.38
CA ILE A 588 -5.34 -20.79 -4.91
C ILE A 588 -5.18 -21.92 -3.90
N PHE A 589 -4.89 -21.62 -2.64
CA PHE A 589 -4.71 -22.64 -1.58
C PHE A 589 -5.94 -23.46 -1.37
N LEU A 590 -7.12 -22.84 -1.25
CA LEU A 590 -8.38 -23.54 -1.07
C LEU A 590 -8.69 -24.44 -2.29
N MET A 591 -8.61 -23.88 -3.51
CA MET A 591 -8.90 -24.63 -4.74
C MET A 591 -7.90 -25.74 -5.03
N HIS A 592 -6.63 -25.53 -4.72
CA HIS A 592 -5.61 -26.56 -4.81
C HIS A 592 -5.94 -27.73 -3.88
N ARG A 593 -6.40 -27.47 -2.66
CA ARG A 593 -6.81 -28.51 -1.72
C ARG A 593 -8.08 -29.23 -2.17
N VAL A 594 -9.08 -28.51 -2.64
CA VAL A 594 -10.30 -29.13 -3.23
C VAL A 594 -9.93 -30.07 -4.39
N ARG A 595 -9.01 -29.64 -5.25
CA ARG A 595 -8.52 -30.45 -6.37
C ARG A 595 -7.75 -31.70 -5.91
N GLU A 596 -6.95 -31.58 -4.86
CA GLU A 596 -6.21 -32.71 -4.28
C GLU A 596 -7.18 -33.77 -3.74
N GLU A 597 -8.21 -33.38 -2.97
CA GLU A 597 -9.22 -34.29 -2.43
C GLU A 597 -10.06 -34.92 -3.57
N ALA A 598 -10.43 -34.14 -4.59
CA ALA A 598 -11.13 -34.66 -5.76
C ALA A 598 -10.30 -35.70 -6.53
N ARG A 599 -8.96 -35.52 -6.62
CA ARG A 599 -8.05 -36.51 -7.21
C ARG A 599 -7.90 -37.78 -6.39
N ARG A 600 -8.11 -37.70 -5.07
CA ARG A 600 -8.13 -38.86 -4.17
C ARG A 600 -9.44 -39.64 -4.24
N GLY A 601 -10.40 -39.18 -5.06
CA GLY A 601 -11.68 -39.86 -5.26
C GLY A 601 -12.82 -39.34 -4.38
N ALA A 602 -12.62 -38.30 -3.59
CA ALA A 602 -13.71 -37.68 -2.82
C ALA A 602 -14.76 -37.05 -3.75
N GLY A 603 -16.03 -37.17 -3.37
CA GLY A 603 -17.14 -36.52 -4.06
C GLY A 603 -16.99 -34.98 -4.04
N PRO A 604 -17.54 -34.23 -5.02
CA PRO A 604 -17.32 -32.77 -5.13
C PRO A 604 -17.66 -31.98 -3.85
N THR A 605 -18.79 -32.31 -3.21
CA THR A 605 -19.21 -31.69 -1.95
C THR A 605 -18.27 -32.06 -0.80
N GLU A 606 -17.90 -33.32 -0.70
CA GLU A 606 -16.99 -33.81 0.33
C GLU A 606 -15.60 -33.19 0.19
N ALA A 607 -15.07 -33.11 -1.05
CA ALA A 607 -13.80 -32.48 -1.35
C ALA A 607 -13.79 -31.00 -0.91
N ALA A 608 -14.82 -30.21 -1.24
CA ALA A 608 -14.94 -28.82 -0.84
C ALA A 608 -15.01 -28.63 0.69
N LEU A 609 -15.84 -29.42 1.37
CA LEU A 609 -16.01 -29.35 2.83
C LEU A 609 -14.76 -29.83 3.58
N THR A 610 -14.09 -30.87 3.09
CA THR A 610 -12.84 -31.37 3.69
C THR A 610 -11.71 -30.36 3.49
N ALA A 611 -11.60 -29.74 2.33
CA ALA A 611 -10.65 -28.67 2.08
C ALA A 611 -10.87 -27.51 3.08
N LEU A 612 -12.09 -27.02 3.23
CA LEU A 612 -12.42 -25.94 4.18
C LEU A 612 -12.11 -26.34 5.63
N ARG A 613 -12.44 -27.56 6.05
CA ARG A 613 -12.17 -28.05 7.40
C ARG A 613 -10.67 -28.10 7.73
N THR A 614 -9.85 -28.47 6.75
CA THR A 614 -8.40 -28.64 6.94
C THR A 614 -7.61 -27.34 6.79
N THR A 615 -8.02 -26.45 5.89
CA THR A 615 -7.27 -25.21 5.57
C THR A 615 -7.91 -23.95 6.13
N GLY A 616 -9.21 -23.94 6.41
CA GLY A 616 -9.95 -22.73 6.80
C GLY A 616 -9.37 -22.01 8.02
N GLY A 617 -8.91 -22.75 9.03
CA GLY A 617 -8.29 -22.14 10.21
C GLY A 617 -6.97 -21.43 9.93
N VAL A 618 -6.15 -21.98 9.03
CA VAL A 618 -4.86 -21.38 8.62
C VAL A 618 -5.14 -20.15 7.76
N ILE A 619 -6.04 -20.27 6.79
CA ILE A 619 -6.45 -19.16 5.92
C ILE A 619 -7.00 -17.99 6.75
N ALA A 620 -7.89 -18.28 7.74
CA ALA A 620 -8.46 -17.23 8.57
C ALA A 620 -7.42 -16.54 9.47
N SER A 621 -6.48 -17.30 10.03
CA SER A 621 -5.41 -16.69 10.82
C SER A 621 -4.47 -15.83 9.95
N ALA A 622 -4.15 -16.28 8.75
CA ALA A 622 -3.33 -15.55 7.78
C ALA A 622 -4.04 -14.26 7.32
N GLY A 623 -5.29 -14.36 6.89
CA GLY A 623 -6.07 -13.17 6.51
C GLY A 623 -6.27 -12.16 7.65
N LEU A 624 -6.39 -12.63 8.91
CA LEU A 624 -6.44 -11.72 10.06
C LEU A 624 -5.12 -10.97 10.26
N VAL A 625 -3.97 -11.64 10.12
CA VAL A 625 -2.66 -11.00 10.22
C VAL A 625 -2.49 -9.99 9.10
N LEU A 626 -2.81 -10.37 7.87
CA LEU A 626 -2.70 -9.47 6.71
C LEU A 626 -3.62 -8.24 6.84
N ALA A 627 -4.87 -8.43 7.23
CA ALA A 627 -5.79 -7.32 7.47
C ALA A 627 -5.28 -6.38 8.56
N ALA A 628 -4.75 -6.93 9.66
CA ALA A 628 -4.20 -6.13 10.74
C ALA A 628 -2.91 -5.39 10.35
N THR A 629 -2.06 -5.97 9.50
CA THR A 629 -0.88 -5.25 8.97
C THR A 629 -1.27 -4.05 8.11
N PHE A 630 -2.28 -4.19 7.25
CA PHE A 630 -2.80 -3.06 6.48
C PHE A 630 -3.56 -2.05 7.36
N ALA A 631 -4.26 -2.51 8.39
CA ALA A 631 -4.92 -1.62 9.34
C ALA A 631 -3.93 -0.72 10.11
N VAL A 632 -2.64 -1.07 10.20
CA VAL A 632 -1.61 -0.17 10.76
C VAL A 632 -1.53 1.15 10.00
N LEU A 633 -1.76 1.14 8.68
CA LEU A 633 -1.77 2.36 7.85
C LEU A 633 -2.83 3.37 8.27
N THR A 634 -3.90 2.95 8.94
CA THR A 634 -4.95 3.88 9.43
C THR A 634 -4.47 4.79 10.55
N ASN A 635 -3.29 4.54 11.12
CA ASN A 635 -2.67 5.40 12.12
C ASN A 635 -1.61 6.35 11.53
N MET A 636 -1.47 6.37 10.21
CA MET A 636 -0.48 7.21 9.53
C MET A 636 -1.02 8.63 9.35
N PRO A 637 -0.13 9.64 9.31
CA PRO A 637 -0.54 11.03 9.20
C PRO A 637 -0.91 11.48 7.78
N LEU A 638 -1.15 10.55 6.86
CA LEU A 638 -1.53 10.79 5.46
C LEU A 638 -2.88 10.16 5.15
N THR A 639 -3.82 10.96 4.67
CA THR A 639 -5.19 10.53 4.33
C THR A 639 -5.20 9.39 3.32
N SER A 640 -4.38 9.45 2.27
CA SER A 640 -4.29 8.39 1.25
C SER A 640 -3.86 7.03 1.81
N LEU A 641 -2.95 7.02 2.82
CA LEU A 641 -2.54 5.79 3.49
C LEU A 641 -3.62 5.24 4.41
N VAL A 642 -4.34 6.12 5.11
CA VAL A 642 -5.48 5.75 5.96
C VAL A 642 -6.57 5.09 5.14
N GLU A 643 -6.97 5.69 4.03
CA GLU A 643 -7.97 5.18 3.11
C GLU A 643 -7.57 3.81 2.55
N MET A 644 -6.35 3.72 2.01
CA MET A 644 -5.82 2.50 1.43
C MET A 644 -5.75 1.39 2.48
N GLY A 645 -5.22 1.67 3.66
CA GLY A 645 -5.12 0.72 4.76
C GLY A 645 -6.48 0.19 5.20
N PHE A 646 -7.46 1.08 5.34
CA PHE A 646 -8.82 0.73 5.70
C PHE A 646 -9.48 -0.17 4.65
N VAL A 647 -9.49 0.25 3.38
CA VAL A 647 -10.16 -0.50 2.30
C VAL A 647 -9.53 -1.88 2.11
N ILE A 648 -8.18 -1.97 2.14
CA ILE A 648 -7.51 -3.26 2.00
C ILE A 648 -7.77 -4.15 3.22
N ALA A 649 -7.69 -3.63 4.45
CA ALA A 649 -7.95 -4.40 5.66
C ALA A 649 -9.38 -4.97 5.67
N VAL A 650 -10.38 -4.14 5.38
CA VAL A 650 -11.78 -4.55 5.27
C VAL A 650 -11.95 -5.58 4.15
N GLY A 651 -11.33 -5.35 2.99
CA GLY A 651 -11.40 -6.26 1.85
C GLY A 651 -10.84 -7.63 2.15
N VAL A 652 -9.68 -7.69 2.79
CA VAL A 652 -9.06 -8.98 3.21
C VAL A 652 -9.94 -9.71 4.23
N LEU A 653 -10.58 -9.01 5.17
CA LEU A 653 -11.53 -9.62 6.11
C LEU A 653 -12.76 -10.15 5.39
N LEU A 654 -13.39 -9.38 4.51
CA LEU A 654 -14.54 -9.82 3.71
C LEU A 654 -14.18 -11.03 2.86
N ASP A 655 -13.04 -10.99 2.17
CA ASP A 655 -12.58 -12.10 1.35
C ASP A 655 -12.36 -13.36 2.19
N THR A 656 -11.66 -13.26 3.31
CA THR A 656 -11.31 -14.40 4.15
C THR A 656 -12.54 -15.05 4.82
N PHE A 657 -13.38 -14.25 5.46
CA PHE A 657 -14.46 -14.77 6.30
C PHE A 657 -15.78 -14.96 5.55
N LEU A 658 -16.11 -14.08 4.60
CA LEU A 658 -17.37 -14.17 3.86
C LEU A 658 -17.18 -14.91 2.54
N VAL A 659 -16.28 -14.43 1.69
CA VAL A 659 -16.21 -14.92 0.32
C VAL A 659 -15.65 -16.33 0.26
N ARG A 660 -14.53 -16.60 0.89
CA ARG A 660 -13.90 -17.93 0.81
C ARG A 660 -14.62 -18.96 1.62
N THR A 661 -14.97 -18.61 2.84
CA THR A 661 -15.61 -19.55 3.76
C THR A 661 -17.01 -19.93 3.30
N TYR A 662 -17.79 -18.97 2.80
CA TYR A 662 -19.16 -19.20 2.38
C TYR A 662 -19.35 -19.24 0.87
N LEU A 663 -18.98 -18.17 0.14
CA LEU A 663 -19.33 -18.04 -1.28
C LEU A 663 -18.57 -19.02 -2.17
N VAL A 664 -17.23 -19.04 -2.09
CA VAL A 664 -16.40 -19.93 -2.92
C VAL A 664 -16.67 -21.40 -2.58
N THR A 665 -16.86 -21.73 -1.29
CA THR A 665 -17.24 -23.09 -0.85
C THR A 665 -18.61 -23.46 -1.38
N SER A 666 -19.62 -22.59 -1.25
CA SER A 666 -20.97 -22.84 -1.78
C SER A 666 -20.99 -22.96 -3.30
N ALA A 667 -20.21 -22.12 -4.01
CA ALA A 667 -20.04 -22.22 -5.45
C ALA A 667 -19.42 -23.56 -5.87
N SER A 668 -18.42 -24.03 -5.12
CA SER A 668 -17.80 -25.34 -5.36
C SER A 668 -18.80 -26.48 -5.20
N VAL A 669 -19.68 -26.39 -4.19
CA VAL A 669 -20.77 -27.38 -3.97
C VAL A 669 -21.83 -27.27 -5.04
N ALA A 670 -22.24 -26.06 -5.45
CA ALA A 670 -23.30 -25.86 -6.43
C ALA A 670 -22.88 -26.25 -7.86
N LEU A 671 -21.66 -25.86 -8.27
CA LEU A 671 -21.12 -26.14 -9.61
C LEU A 671 -20.58 -27.57 -9.75
N GLN A 672 -20.27 -28.22 -8.63
CA GLN A 672 -19.75 -29.58 -8.59
C GLN A 672 -18.59 -29.81 -9.58
N ARG A 673 -18.72 -30.76 -10.51
CA ARG A 673 -17.70 -31.09 -11.51
C ARG A 673 -17.52 -30.02 -12.58
N ARG A 674 -18.58 -29.25 -12.88
CA ARG A 674 -18.52 -28.16 -13.86
C ARG A 674 -17.49 -27.12 -13.50
N MET A 675 -17.16 -26.99 -12.22
CA MET A 675 -16.11 -26.09 -11.73
C MET A 675 -14.73 -26.37 -12.36
N TRP A 676 -14.47 -27.64 -12.73
CA TRP A 676 -13.19 -28.05 -13.32
C TRP A 676 -13.20 -28.09 -14.85
N TRP A 677 -14.24 -27.60 -15.50
CA TRP A 677 -14.32 -27.55 -16.97
C TRP A 677 -13.26 -26.58 -17.55
N PRO A 678 -12.55 -26.95 -18.65
CA PRO A 678 -12.61 -28.16 -19.45
C PRO A 678 -11.66 -29.29 -18.97
N GLY A 679 -11.07 -29.20 -17.77
CA GLY A 679 -10.08 -30.14 -17.22
C GLY A 679 -10.58 -31.57 -17.05
N ALA A 680 -9.66 -32.54 -16.88
CA ALA A 680 -9.95 -33.96 -16.76
C ALA A 680 -10.92 -34.29 -15.60
N LEU A 681 -10.86 -33.54 -14.47
CA LEU A 681 -11.74 -33.74 -13.32
C LEU A 681 -13.23 -33.46 -13.61
N SER A 682 -13.55 -32.75 -14.68
CA SER A 682 -14.95 -32.56 -15.10
C SER A 682 -15.55 -33.82 -15.73
N ARG A 683 -14.71 -34.74 -16.23
CA ARG A 683 -15.10 -35.92 -17.01
C ARG A 683 -14.98 -37.24 -16.24
N THR A 684 -14.30 -37.29 -15.09
CA THR A 684 -14.06 -38.52 -14.32
C THR A 684 -15.36 -39.01 -13.69
N PRO A 685 -15.82 -40.26 -13.88
CA PRO A 685 -16.97 -40.83 -13.17
C PRO A 685 -16.69 -40.90 -11.67
N VAL A 686 -17.72 -40.73 -10.82
CA VAL A 686 -17.61 -41.02 -9.37
C VAL A 686 -17.51 -42.54 -9.25
N ALA A 687 -16.46 -43.05 -8.61
CA ALA A 687 -16.44 -44.42 -8.19
C ALA A 687 -17.70 -44.64 -7.28
N PRO A 688 -18.51 -45.67 -7.51
CA PRO A 688 -19.63 -45.96 -6.61
C PRO A 688 -19.09 -46.16 -5.19
N ALA A 689 -19.79 -45.58 -4.20
CA ALA A 689 -19.45 -45.76 -2.80
C ALA A 689 -19.28 -47.25 -2.52
N PRO A 690 -18.28 -47.69 -1.74
CA PRO A 690 -18.20 -49.08 -1.31
C PRO A 690 -19.55 -49.44 -0.68
N ARG A 691 -20.23 -50.45 -1.22
CA ARG A 691 -21.41 -51.01 -0.58
C ARG A 691 -20.97 -51.46 0.79
N GLU A 692 -21.64 -50.99 1.85
CA GLU A 692 -21.52 -51.63 3.17
C GLU A 692 -21.70 -53.12 2.97
N PRO A 693 -20.83 -53.98 3.54
CA PRO A 693 -21.05 -55.42 3.45
C PRO A 693 -22.41 -55.73 4.11
N GLU A 694 -23.32 -56.22 3.30
CA GLU A 694 -24.57 -56.80 3.80
C GLU A 694 -24.16 -57.84 4.85
N LEU A 695 -24.52 -57.58 6.09
CA LEU A 695 -24.44 -58.59 7.14
C LEU A 695 -25.32 -59.75 6.72
N VAL A 696 -24.70 -60.74 6.09
CA VAL A 696 -25.34 -62.02 5.83
C VAL A 696 -25.69 -62.61 7.20
N GLY A 697 -26.95 -62.52 7.54
CA GLY A 697 -27.49 -63.20 8.72
C GLY A 697 -27.26 -64.70 8.56
N THR A 698 -26.47 -65.24 9.46
CA THR A 698 -26.37 -66.70 9.64
C THR A 698 -27.67 -67.23 10.23
N PRO A 699 -28.20 -68.38 9.75
CA PRO A 699 -29.42 -68.98 10.19
C PRO A 699 -29.38 -69.42 11.65
#